data_426f113e9df50818f6dfe43228690da9
#
_entry.id   426f113e9df50818f6dfe43228690da9
#
_cell.length_a   1.000
_cell.length_b   1.000
_cell.length_c   1.000
_cell.angle_alpha   90.00
_cell.angle_beta   90.00
_cell.angle_gamma   90.00
#
_symmetry.space_group_name_H-M   'P 1'
#
loop_
_entity.id
_entity.type
_entity.pdbx_description
1 polymer ?
#
loop_
_entity_poly.entity_id
_entity_poly.type
_entity_poly.pdbx_seq_one_letter_code
_entity_poly.pdbx_strand_id
1 'polypeptide(L)'
;MRTSRLAFVFAVLLVVAAACSRGLTPGGPPRPADGRTVSGDISLSNSPLMKYPETAKAPNPDPRIGLKPGAAASEAGEAAFNMKLLSNSPAPPAFTGRGATGSDLAFSGTYAIQGNYRGFAIWEMSNPRSPKLVSAYLCPTSQGDPTVYGNLLFISGESQGARNDCGTTPITDSVSMDRFRGVRVFDISNKASPRLITNVQTCRGSHTNSLVQDPGDKDNIYVYVSGYSAVRSSKELANCQDAPAGDSSSARFRIEIIKVPLKNPERAAVVNSPHLLADLAGRTVHAPPPSDTGARGGRGGGRGAPPPGAVAGAGGAAGGAGAAAGAATGATAGAPPAGGRAGGGRAGGGGGGGGGGGGGVGQSGCHDITAYPAVGYAGGACAGYGLLFDIRDPKNPKRLKSVADSNMSFWHSATFSNDGSKLLFSDEWGGGGAPRCRATDKMEWGGNAIFTVEDGELKFKSYYKMPAPQTNEEICTAHNGSLIPIPGRDVMVQAFYMGGATVFDWTDPAKPIEIGFFDRGPGGGYWSTYWYNGVIVSSDEARGLDVHELTPSQYLSQNEIDAAKTVRYEQFNSQEQPHTVWPPSLPLARAYLDQLERNSGLSASRIAAIRNDLMSAERGGCGGRNAALATIGTSVTGDVAGASDKGRVQLVAKAIADLSKVTCVSPVIP
;
A
#
# COMPACT_ATOMS: atom_id res chain seq x y z
N MET A 1 -31.15 -45.21 56.31
CA MET A 1 -30.33 -46.23 55.62
C MET A 1 -30.06 -45.77 54.23
N ARG A 2 -28.75 -45.66 53.87
CA ARG A 2 -28.19 -45.56 52.51
C ARG A 2 -28.81 -44.46 51.62
N THR A 3 -28.10 -43.48 51.12
CA THR A 3 -26.82 -43.58 50.44
C THR A 3 -26.24 -42.18 50.22
N SER A 4 -25.11 -41.96 50.81
CA SER A 4 -24.15 -40.94 50.33
C SER A 4 -23.21 -41.63 49.34
N ARG A 5 -22.91 -40.97 48.21
CA ARG A 5 -21.72 -41.03 47.37
C ARG A 5 -22.10 -40.75 45.92
N LEU A 6 -21.99 -39.48 45.52
CA LEU A 6 -21.61 -39.05 44.16
C LEU A 6 -21.57 -37.49 44.16
N ALA A 7 -20.54 -36.95 44.72
CA ALA A 7 -20.25 -35.53 44.60
C ALA A 7 -18.73 -35.31 44.87
N PHE A 8 -17.88 -35.88 44.05
CA PHE A 8 -16.43 -35.62 44.14
C PHE A 8 -15.69 -35.98 42.83
N VAL A 9 -16.10 -35.54 41.67
CA VAL A 9 -15.32 -35.67 40.42
C VAL A 9 -15.52 -34.48 39.46
N PHE A 10 -16.05 -33.35 39.86
CA PHE A 10 -16.23 -32.20 38.94
C PHE A 10 -15.55 -30.92 39.43
N ALA A 11 -14.48 -31.02 40.21
CA ALA A 11 -13.76 -29.82 40.71
C ALA A 11 -12.24 -29.74 40.38
N VAL A 12 -11.76 -30.52 39.40
CA VAL A 12 -10.30 -30.48 39.06
C VAL A 12 -10.01 -30.18 37.57
N LEU A 13 -11.01 -29.81 36.78
CA LEU A 13 -10.85 -29.49 35.34
C LEU A 13 -11.11 -28.02 34.96
N LEU A 14 -11.06 -27.09 35.90
CA LEU A 14 -11.33 -25.65 35.65
C LEU A 14 -10.20 -24.70 36.12
N VAL A 15 -8.97 -25.21 36.32
CA VAL A 15 -7.83 -24.37 36.73
C VAL A 15 -6.66 -24.36 35.74
N VAL A 16 -6.75 -24.99 34.57
CA VAL A 16 -5.65 -25.00 33.58
C VAL A 16 -5.93 -24.17 32.32
N ALA A 17 -7.07 -23.49 32.24
CA ALA A 17 -7.40 -22.65 31.07
C ALA A 17 -7.25 -21.13 31.29
N ALA A 18 -6.65 -20.68 32.39
CA ALA A 18 -6.53 -19.26 32.74
C ALA A 18 -5.10 -18.72 32.79
N ALA A 19 -4.13 -19.40 32.18
CA ALA A 19 -2.72 -19.00 32.26
C ALA A 19 -2.04 -18.70 30.89
N CYS A 20 -2.78 -18.60 29.81
CA CYS A 20 -2.21 -18.24 28.48
C CYS A 20 -2.88 -17.07 27.76
N SER A 21 -3.53 -16.17 28.49
CA SER A 21 -4.00 -14.91 27.91
C SER A 21 -3.50 -13.71 28.70
N ARG A 22 -2.22 -13.64 28.98
CA ARG A 22 -1.58 -12.33 29.15
C ARG A 22 -1.26 -11.86 27.76
N GLY A 23 -2.19 -11.08 27.18
CA GLY A 23 -1.95 -10.31 26.00
C GLY A 23 -0.67 -9.53 26.15
N LEU A 24 0.28 -9.78 25.28
CA LEU A 24 1.34 -8.84 24.96
C LEU A 24 0.62 -7.61 24.40
N THR A 25 0.35 -6.63 25.26
CA THR A 25 0.06 -5.28 24.79
C THR A 25 1.24 -4.90 23.88
N PRO A 26 1.02 -4.41 22.67
CA PRO A 26 2.08 -3.81 21.89
C PRO A 26 2.52 -2.54 22.61
N GLY A 27 3.47 -2.66 23.51
CA GLY A 27 4.29 -1.55 23.89
C GLY A 27 5.15 -1.25 22.68
N GLY A 28 4.73 -0.32 21.83
CA GLY A 28 5.61 0.23 20.81
C GLY A 28 6.93 0.65 21.48
N PRO A 29 8.07 0.50 20.80
CA PRO A 29 9.35 0.96 21.34
C PRO A 29 9.23 2.44 21.75
N PRO A 30 9.96 2.87 22.80
CA PRO A 30 9.94 4.27 23.21
C PRO A 30 10.32 5.14 22.00
N ARG A 31 9.55 6.20 21.76
CA ARG A 31 9.85 7.17 20.69
C ARG A 31 11.27 7.69 20.86
N PRO A 32 12.10 7.73 19.81
CA PRO A 32 13.36 8.46 19.84
C PRO A 32 13.10 9.90 20.25
N ALA A 33 13.88 10.43 21.18
CA ALA A 33 13.69 11.78 21.70
C ALA A 33 13.85 12.88 20.63
N ASP A 34 14.55 12.58 19.52
CA ASP A 34 14.92 13.50 18.45
C ASP A 34 14.21 13.22 17.10
N GLY A 35 13.33 12.20 17.03
CA GLY A 35 12.60 11.87 15.81
C GLY A 35 13.47 11.27 14.70
N ARG A 36 14.64 10.76 15.03
CA ARG A 36 15.55 10.03 14.13
C ARG A 36 15.22 8.54 14.15
N THR A 37 16.04 7.72 13.51
CA THR A 37 15.89 6.26 13.47
C THR A 37 15.51 5.63 14.81
N VAL A 38 14.85 4.47 14.79
CA VAL A 38 14.43 3.78 16.00
C VAL A 38 15.64 3.48 16.90
N SER A 39 15.61 3.95 18.14
CA SER A 39 16.70 3.81 19.09
C SER A 39 16.96 2.33 19.41
N GLY A 40 18.21 1.90 19.26
CA GLY A 40 18.66 0.54 19.57
C GLY A 40 18.86 -0.40 18.37
N ASP A 41 18.51 0.03 17.16
CA ASP A 41 18.82 -0.73 15.95
C ASP A 41 20.31 -0.66 15.60
N ILE A 42 20.87 -1.82 15.20
CA ILE A 42 22.23 -1.88 14.69
C ILE A 42 22.24 -1.30 13.29
N SER A 43 22.92 -0.16 13.11
CA SER A 43 23.02 0.51 11.82
C SER A 43 23.79 -0.31 10.79
N LEU A 44 23.24 -0.44 9.59
CA LEU A 44 23.87 -1.04 8.43
C LEU A 44 24.37 -0.01 7.39
N SER A 45 24.35 1.28 7.74
CA SER A 45 24.76 2.38 6.82
C SER A 45 26.17 2.25 6.25
N ASN A 46 27.08 1.60 6.99
CA ASN A 46 28.46 1.33 6.56
C ASN A 46 28.69 -0.11 6.12
N SER A 47 27.65 -0.92 5.99
CA SER A 47 27.76 -2.30 5.53
C SER A 47 28.06 -2.35 4.03
N PRO A 48 28.93 -3.28 3.57
CA PRO A 48 29.12 -3.50 2.16
C PRO A 48 27.80 -3.87 1.47
N LEU A 49 27.61 -3.38 0.24
CA LEU A 49 26.45 -3.70 -0.57
C LEU A 49 26.43 -5.18 -0.97
N MET A 50 25.23 -5.71 -1.18
CA MET A 50 25.05 -7.04 -1.71
C MET A 50 25.62 -7.14 -3.13
N LYS A 51 26.27 -8.24 -3.45
CA LYS A 51 26.79 -8.57 -4.77
C LYS A 51 25.92 -9.66 -5.38
N TYR A 52 25.40 -9.38 -6.56
CA TYR A 52 24.60 -10.34 -7.31
C TYR A 52 25.30 -10.73 -8.60
N PRO A 53 25.34 -12.00 -8.98
CA PRO A 53 25.91 -12.42 -10.25
C PRO A 53 25.08 -11.89 -11.41
N GLU A 54 25.70 -11.68 -12.56
CA GLU A 54 25.03 -11.21 -13.78
C GLU A 54 23.89 -12.15 -14.20
N THR A 55 24.01 -13.44 -13.89
CA THR A 55 22.99 -14.47 -14.14
C THR A 55 21.75 -14.34 -13.25
N ALA A 56 21.78 -13.48 -12.22
CA ALA A 56 20.62 -13.23 -11.36
C ALA A 56 19.52 -12.40 -12.03
N LYS A 57 19.85 -11.68 -13.11
CA LYS A 57 18.92 -10.76 -13.80
C LYS A 57 17.68 -11.49 -14.31
N ALA A 58 16.57 -10.72 -14.43
CA ALA A 58 15.36 -11.18 -15.08
C ALA A 58 15.67 -11.73 -16.50
N PRO A 59 14.86 -12.65 -17.03
CA PRO A 59 15.02 -13.14 -18.40
C PRO A 59 15.07 -12.01 -19.44
N ASN A 60 15.86 -12.18 -20.48
CA ASN A 60 15.91 -11.25 -21.61
C ASN A 60 15.65 -12.05 -22.90
N PRO A 61 14.57 -11.74 -23.68
CA PRO A 61 13.64 -10.63 -23.46
C PRO A 61 12.79 -10.80 -22.19
N ASP A 62 12.34 -9.66 -21.62
CA ASP A 62 11.49 -9.67 -20.44
C ASP A 62 10.13 -10.32 -20.77
N PRO A 63 9.71 -11.35 -20.02
CA PRO A 63 8.49 -12.11 -20.33
C PRO A 63 7.19 -11.31 -20.13
N ARG A 64 7.25 -10.13 -19.53
CA ARG A 64 6.09 -9.21 -19.40
C ARG A 64 5.74 -8.52 -20.72
N ILE A 65 6.68 -8.47 -21.67
CA ILE A 65 6.48 -7.75 -22.93
C ILE A 65 5.51 -8.51 -23.83
N GLY A 66 4.38 -7.88 -24.15
CA GLY A 66 3.38 -8.43 -25.07
C GLY A 66 2.53 -9.56 -24.48
N LEU A 67 2.27 -9.53 -23.18
CA LEU A 67 1.34 -10.46 -22.55
C LEU A 67 -0.05 -10.37 -23.16
N LYS A 68 -0.72 -11.54 -23.28
CA LYS A 68 -2.07 -11.63 -23.81
C LYS A 68 -3.05 -10.90 -22.89
N PRO A 69 -3.90 -10.00 -23.40
CA PRO A 69 -4.93 -9.35 -22.61
C PRO A 69 -6.04 -10.35 -22.21
N GLY A 70 -6.68 -10.11 -21.06
CA GLY A 70 -7.82 -10.90 -20.59
C GLY A 70 -8.56 -10.20 -19.45
N ALA A 71 -9.89 -10.15 -19.54
CA ALA A 71 -10.72 -9.56 -18.50
C ALA A 71 -10.82 -10.45 -17.24
N ALA A 72 -10.82 -11.76 -17.42
CA ALA A 72 -10.74 -12.74 -16.35
C ALA A 72 -9.27 -13.18 -16.15
N ALA A 73 -8.92 -13.54 -14.93
CA ALA A 73 -7.57 -14.03 -14.60
C ALA A 73 -7.18 -15.27 -15.44
N SER A 74 -8.14 -16.15 -15.73
CA SER A 74 -7.92 -17.36 -16.53
C SER A 74 -7.72 -17.12 -18.02
N GLU A 75 -8.01 -15.92 -18.52
CA GLU A 75 -7.92 -15.56 -19.93
C GLU A 75 -6.64 -14.79 -20.27
N ALA A 76 -6.09 -14.09 -19.27
CA ALA A 76 -4.90 -13.26 -19.40
C ALA A 76 -3.62 -14.09 -19.51
N GLY A 77 -2.59 -13.53 -20.16
CA GLY A 77 -1.23 -14.04 -20.06
C GLY A 77 -0.65 -13.78 -18.67
N GLU A 78 0.35 -14.56 -18.26
CA GLU A 78 1.07 -14.41 -17.00
C GLU A 78 2.58 -14.42 -17.22
N ALA A 79 3.29 -13.59 -16.45
CA ALA A 79 4.73 -13.61 -16.32
C ALA A 79 5.13 -13.48 -14.86
N ALA A 80 6.08 -14.29 -14.41
CA ALA A 80 6.56 -14.28 -13.04
C ALA A 80 8.08 -14.48 -13.00
N PHE A 81 8.72 -13.83 -12.04
CA PHE A 81 10.13 -13.99 -11.73
C PHE A 81 10.32 -13.89 -10.22
N ASN A 82 10.87 -14.91 -9.58
CA ASN A 82 11.07 -15.01 -8.13
C ASN A 82 9.80 -14.79 -7.30
N MET A 83 8.65 -14.88 -7.92
CA MET A 83 7.31 -14.88 -7.33
C MET A 83 6.48 -15.99 -7.92
N LYS A 84 5.50 -16.46 -7.16
CA LYS A 84 4.57 -17.51 -7.60
C LYS A 84 3.16 -17.18 -7.13
N LEU A 85 2.19 -17.24 -8.04
CA LEU A 85 0.78 -17.16 -7.70
C LEU A 85 0.36 -18.39 -6.88
N LEU A 86 -0.28 -18.17 -5.75
CA LEU A 86 -0.89 -19.21 -4.92
C LEU A 86 -2.37 -19.39 -5.23
N SER A 87 -3.08 -18.26 -5.41
CA SER A 87 -4.51 -18.26 -5.70
C SER A 87 -4.96 -16.94 -6.32
N ASN A 88 -6.05 -17.00 -7.10
CA ASN A 88 -6.88 -15.88 -7.51
C ASN A 88 -8.30 -16.11 -6.96
N SER A 89 -8.86 -15.13 -6.29
CA SER A 89 -10.25 -15.11 -5.85
C SER A 89 -10.99 -14.03 -6.65
N PRO A 90 -11.92 -14.40 -7.55
CA PRO A 90 -12.63 -13.44 -8.39
C PRO A 90 -13.38 -12.38 -7.58
N ALA A 91 -13.60 -11.21 -8.15
CA ALA A 91 -14.38 -10.15 -7.53
C ALA A 91 -15.75 -10.68 -7.07
N PRO A 92 -16.24 -10.29 -5.87
CA PRO A 92 -17.55 -10.73 -5.38
C PRO A 92 -18.67 -10.39 -6.36
N PRO A 93 -19.72 -11.24 -6.48
CA PRO A 93 -20.85 -10.95 -7.39
C PRO A 93 -21.51 -9.59 -7.14
N ALA A 94 -21.54 -9.10 -5.90
CA ALA A 94 -22.03 -7.77 -5.56
C ALA A 94 -21.19 -6.63 -6.14
N PHE A 95 -19.93 -6.90 -6.52
CA PHE A 95 -18.96 -5.94 -7.03
C PHE A 95 -18.59 -6.23 -8.48
N THR A 96 -19.58 -6.52 -9.29
CA THR A 96 -19.46 -6.72 -10.74
C THR A 96 -20.16 -5.63 -11.52
N GLY A 97 -19.75 -5.43 -12.78
CA GLY A 97 -20.35 -4.46 -13.68
C GLY A 97 -19.76 -3.04 -13.54
N ARG A 98 -20.43 -2.09 -14.14
CA ARG A 98 -19.95 -0.70 -14.26
C ARG A 98 -19.74 -0.05 -12.88
N GLY A 99 -18.57 0.51 -12.66
CA GLY A 99 -18.22 1.21 -11.41
C GLY A 99 -17.88 0.29 -10.24
N ALA A 100 -17.67 -1.00 -10.49
CA ALA A 100 -17.16 -1.95 -9.50
C ALA A 100 -15.65 -2.14 -9.72
N THR A 101 -14.85 -1.25 -9.16
CA THR A 101 -13.39 -1.31 -9.23
C THR A 101 -12.86 -1.67 -7.86
N GLY A 102 -12.03 -2.71 -7.78
CA GLY A 102 -11.28 -3.05 -6.57
C GLY A 102 -10.28 -1.95 -6.26
N SER A 103 -10.12 -1.61 -4.98
CA SER A 103 -9.19 -0.60 -4.52
C SER A 103 -8.22 -1.15 -3.46
N ASP A 104 -7.91 -0.41 -2.45
CA ASP A 104 -6.87 -0.71 -1.49
C ASP A 104 -7.22 -1.84 -0.50
N LEU A 105 -6.25 -2.28 0.29
CA LEU A 105 -6.35 -3.37 1.24
C LEU A 105 -5.99 -2.92 2.65
N ALA A 106 -6.71 -3.47 3.63
CA ALA A 106 -6.30 -3.50 5.03
C ALA A 106 -6.41 -4.93 5.57
N PHE A 107 -5.70 -5.22 6.65
CA PHE A 107 -5.65 -6.58 7.20
C PHE A 107 -5.89 -6.59 8.70
N SER A 108 -6.60 -7.64 9.17
CA SER A 108 -6.88 -7.85 10.61
C SER A 108 -6.91 -9.34 10.92
N GLY A 109 -5.94 -9.83 11.68
CA GLY A 109 -5.77 -11.25 11.99
C GLY A 109 -5.60 -12.09 10.72
N THR A 110 -6.55 -12.99 10.44
CA THR A 110 -6.56 -13.82 9.23
C THR A 110 -7.40 -13.23 8.10
N TYR A 111 -7.83 -11.98 8.21
CA TYR A 111 -8.72 -11.36 7.23
C TYR A 111 -8.02 -10.28 6.40
N ALA A 112 -8.30 -10.27 5.09
CA ALA A 112 -8.06 -9.14 4.22
C ALA A 112 -9.40 -8.40 3.98
N ILE A 113 -9.35 -7.07 4.09
CA ILE A 113 -10.47 -6.18 3.79
C ILE A 113 -10.10 -5.45 2.51
N GLN A 114 -10.83 -5.71 1.43
CA GLN A 114 -10.63 -5.13 0.12
C GLN A 114 -11.65 -4.04 -0.12
N GLY A 115 -11.17 -2.81 -0.32
CA GLY A 115 -12.00 -1.70 -0.74
C GLY A 115 -12.54 -1.89 -2.16
N ASN A 116 -13.63 -1.22 -2.45
CA ASN A 116 -14.26 -1.20 -3.76
C ASN A 116 -15.08 0.09 -3.93
N TYR A 117 -15.19 0.60 -5.13
CA TYR A 117 -16.03 1.78 -5.42
C TYR A 117 -17.51 1.61 -5.02
N ARG A 118 -17.96 0.36 -4.87
CA ARG A 118 -19.33 0.02 -4.44
C ARG A 118 -19.43 -0.38 -2.97
N GLY A 119 -18.32 -0.41 -2.22
CA GLY A 119 -18.30 -0.81 -0.83
C GLY A 119 -16.98 -1.49 -0.43
N PHE A 120 -17.06 -2.63 0.26
CA PHE A 120 -15.87 -3.40 0.62
C PHE A 120 -16.19 -4.90 0.77
N ALA A 121 -15.18 -5.74 0.57
CA ALA A 121 -15.24 -7.18 0.79
C ALA A 121 -14.33 -7.59 1.94
N ILE A 122 -14.72 -8.61 2.70
CA ILE A 122 -13.89 -9.23 3.73
C ILE A 122 -13.61 -10.67 3.31
N TRP A 123 -12.32 -11.00 3.21
CA TRP A 123 -11.80 -12.30 2.81
C TRP A 123 -11.13 -12.98 4.01
N GLU A 124 -11.46 -14.23 4.29
CA GLU A 124 -10.77 -15.09 5.25
C GLU A 124 -9.58 -15.76 4.56
N MET A 125 -8.36 -15.60 5.10
CA MET A 125 -7.10 -15.94 4.48
C MET A 125 -6.25 -16.94 5.29
N SER A 126 -6.83 -17.67 6.24
CA SER A 126 -6.09 -18.69 7.01
C SER A 126 -5.49 -19.77 6.09
N ASN A 127 -6.14 -20.02 4.93
CA ASN A 127 -5.55 -20.75 3.83
C ASN A 127 -5.30 -19.80 2.63
N PRO A 128 -4.08 -19.30 2.44
CA PRO A 128 -3.78 -18.35 1.36
C PRO A 128 -3.90 -18.96 -0.06
N ARG A 129 -4.00 -20.29 -0.17
CA ARG A 129 -4.27 -20.97 -1.44
C ARG A 129 -5.75 -21.05 -1.81
N SER A 130 -6.64 -20.65 -0.89
CA SER A 130 -8.08 -20.67 -1.09
C SER A 130 -8.75 -19.67 -0.15
N PRO A 131 -8.55 -18.35 -0.34
CA PRO A 131 -9.25 -17.33 0.42
C PRO A 131 -10.77 -17.50 0.28
N LYS A 132 -11.51 -17.22 1.35
CA LYS A 132 -12.96 -17.34 1.36
C LYS A 132 -13.61 -15.98 1.53
N LEU A 133 -14.55 -15.65 0.67
CA LEU A 133 -15.39 -14.47 0.86
C LEU A 133 -16.27 -14.66 2.11
N VAL A 134 -16.11 -13.78 3.10
CA VAL A 134 -16.92 -13.76 4.33
C VAL A 134 -18.10 -12.83 4.18
N SER A 135 -17.87 -11.64 3.62
CA SER A 135 -18.93 -10.66 3.35
C SER A 135 -18.53 -9.71 2.22
N ALA A 136 -19.56 -9.18 1.54
CA ALA A 136 -19.46 -8.08 0.60
C ALA A 136 -20.52 -7.04 0.96
N TYR A 137 -20.08 -5.91 1.51
CA TYR A 137 -20.94 -4.87 2.02
C TYR A 137 -21.12 -3.74 0.98
N LEU A 138 -22.33 -3.59 0.46
CA LEU A 138 -22.67 -2.53 -0.50
C LEU A 138 -22.85 -1.21 0.23
N CYS A 139 -22.01 -0.24 -0.09
CA CYS A 139 -22.04 1.13 0.43
C CYS A 139 -21.24 2.03 -0.50
N PRO A 140 -21.81 2.41 -1.65
CA PRO A 140 -21.06 3.13 -2.69
C PRO A 140 -20.44 4.43 -2.16
N THR A 141 -19.19 4.64 -2.56
CA THR A 141 -18.43 5.84 -2.25
C THR A 141 -17.53 6.17 -3.44
N SER A 142 -16.30 6.62 -3.26
CA SER A 142 -15.28 6.67 -4.31
C SER A 142 -14.45 5.39 -4.28
N GLN A 143 -13.16 5.47 -4.05
CA GLN A 143 -12.27 4.31 -4.00
C GLN A 143 -12.58 3.38 -2.81
N GLY A 144 -13.03 3.95 -1.67
CA GLY A 144 -13.44 3.16 -0.51
C GLY A 144 -12.26 2.54 0.23
N ASP A 145 -11.13 3.24 0.30
CA ASP A 145 -9.91 2.73 0.90
C ASP A 145 -10.09 2.41 2.38
N PRO A 146 -9.79 1.17 2.79
CA PRO A 146 -10.03 0.68 4.13
C PRO A 146 -8.84 0.90 5.06
N THR A 147 -9.12 1.15 6.33
CA THR A 147 -8.14 1.15 7.42
C THR A 147 -8.76 0.52 8.65
N VAL A 148 -8.02 -0.26 9.43
CA VAL A 148 -8.55 -1.00 10.58
C VAL A 148 -7.82 -0.65 11.88
N TYR A 149 -8.59 -0.61 12.98
CA TYR A 149 -8.05 -0.55 14.33
C TYR A 149 -8.95 -1.35 15.30
N GLY A 150 -8.43 -2.43 15.84
CA GLY A 150 -9.24 -3.36 16.63
C GLY A 150 -10.41 -3.93 15.82
N ASN A 151 -11.62 -3.67 16.28
CA ASN A 151 -12.85 -4.04 15.58
C ASN A 151 -13.47 -2.86 14.81
N LEU A 152 -12.76 -1.75 14.66
CA LEU A 152 -13.23 -0.62 13.87
C LEU A 152 -12.63 -0.69 12.46
N LEU A 153 -13.47 -0.44 11.46
CA LEU A 153 -13.08 -0.28 10.07
C LEU A 153 -13.44 1.13 9.62
N PHE A 154 -12.47 1.82 9.05
CA PHE A 154 -12.61 3.15 8.49
C PHE A 154 -12.61 3.05 6.97
N ILE A 155 -13.62 3.59 6.32
CA ILE A 155 -13.75 3.60 4.86
C ILE A 155 -13.78 5.04 4.36
N SER A 156 -12.84 5.38 3.49
CA SER A 156 -12.74 6.68 2.83
C SER A 156 -13.84 6.90 1.81
N GLY A 157 -14.29 8.14 1.67
CA GLY A 157 -15.25 8.49 0.62
C GLY A 157 -15.25 9.97 0.25
N GLU A 158 -15.29 10.22 -1.06
CA GLU A 158 -15.28 11.57 -1.62
C GLU A 158 -16.21 11.76 -2.81
N SER A 159 -16.96 10.72 -3.20
CA SER A 159 -17.89 10.79 -4.33
C SER A 159 -19.02 11.81 -4.10
N GLN A 160 -19.35 12.57 -5.14
CA GLN A 160 -20.48 13.51 -5.12
C GLN A 160 -21.84 12.79 -5.03
N GLY A 161 -21.90 11.52 -5.46
CA GLY A 161 -23.13 10.72 -5.44
C GLY A 161 -23.30 9.87 -4.19
N ALA A 162 -22.31 9.81 -3.29
CA ALA A 162 -22.38 8.93 -2.12
C ALA A 162 -23.42 9.42 -1.09
N ARG A 163 -24.07 8.45 -0.41
CA ARG A 163 -25.16 8.70 0.52
C ARG A 163 -24.79 8.33 1.95
N ASN A 164 -25.33 9.06 2.93
CA ASN A 164 -25.13 8.77 4.35
C ASN A 164 -25.66 7.40 4.76
N ASP A 165 -26.73 6.93 4.12
CA ASP A 165 -27.43 5.67 4.41
C ASP A 165 -26.88 4.45 3.63
N CYS A 166 -25.76 4.59 2.93
CA CYS A 166 -25.23 3.58 2.02
C CYS A 166 -26.15 3.21 0.85
N GLY A 167 -27.15 4.02 0.54
CA GLY A 167 -28.05 3.79 -0.60
C GLY A 167 -27.31 3.76 -1.93
N THR A 168 -27.74 2.92 -2.86
CA THR A 168 -27.10 2.70 -4.16
C THR A 168 -27.52 3.68 -5.25
N THR A 169 -28.62 4.43 -5.05
CA THR A 169 -29.06 5.50 -5.96
C THR A 169 -28.23 6.74 -5.70
N PRO A 170 -27.41 7.21 -6.66
CA PRO A 170 -26.54 8.38 -6.43
C PRO A 170 -27.34 9.65 -6.18
N ILE A 171 -26.81 10.53 -5.34
CA ILE A 171 -27.30 11.90 -5.19
C ILE A 171 -26.87 12.69 -6.44
N THR A 172 -27.82 13.35 -7.07
CA THR A 172 -27.60 14.19 -8.27
C THR A 172 -27.72 15.70 -7.98
N ASP A 173 -28.34 16.07 -6.86
CA ASP A 173 -28.52 17.46 -6.46
C ASP A 173 -27.18 18.15 -6.21
N SER A 174 -27.08 19.42 -6.53
CA SER A 174 -25.87 20.22 -6.28
C SER A 174 -25.58 20.42 -4.78
N VAL A 175 -26.62 20.42 -3.95
CA VAL A 175 -26.56 20.49 -2.48
C VAL A 175 -27.51 19.45 -1.90
N SER A 176 -27.01 18.59 -1.00
CA SER A 176 -27.83 17.60 -0.32
C SER A 176 -27.26 17.28 1.07
N MET A 177 -28.12 17.29 2.08
CA MET A 177 -27.77 16.89 3.45
C MET A 177 -27.59 15.36 3.58
N ASP A 178 -28.10 14.59 2.63
CA ASP A 178 -27.94 13.13 2.58
C ASP A 178 -26.56 12.71 1.98
N ARG A 179 -25.81 13.67 1.44
CA ARG A 179 -24.52 13.38 0.82
C ARG A 179 -23.48 13.01 1.85
N PHE A 180 -22.81 11.90 1.62
CA PHE A 180 -21.63 11.49 2.37
C PHE A 180 -20.33 11.89 1.67
N ARG A 181 -19.43 12.54 2.40
CA ARG A 181 -18.05 12.78 2.00
C ARG A 181 -17.19 12.89 3.26
N GLY A 182 -16.26 11.96 3.46
CA GLY A 182 -15.45 11.88 4.68
C GLY A 182 -15.03 10.44 5.00
N VAL A 183 -15.11 10.06 6.26
CA VAL A 183 -14.71 8.73 6.75
C VAL A 183 -15.92 8.05 7.41
N ARG A 184 -16.26 6.85 6.94
CA ARG A 184 -17.25 5.96 7.58
C ARG A 184 -16.56 5.12 8.64
N VAL A 185 -17.19 4.94 9.77
CA VAL A 185 -16.73 4.06 10.84
C VAL A 185 -17.69 2.89 10.96
N PHE A 186 -17.16 1.69 10.77
CA PHE A 186 -17.91 0.44 10.91
C PHE A 186 -17.40 -0.36 12.11
N ASP A 187 -18.31 -1.10 12.74
CA ASP A 187 -18.02 -2.21 13.64
C ASP A 187 -17.90 -3.50 12.80
N ILE A 188 -16.72 -4.11 12.85
CA ILE A 188 -16.40 -5.38 12.18
C ILE A 188 -16.08 -6.49 13.19
N SER A 189 -16.58 -6.40 14.43
CA SER A 189 -16.45 -7.48 15.42
C SER A 189 -17.04 -8.79 14.87
N ASN A 190 -18.15 -8.70 14.14
CA ASN A 190 -18.65 -9.77 13.29
C ASN A 190 -18.33 -9.50 11.82
N LYS A 191 -17.26 -10.15 11.30
CA LYS A 191 -16.80 -10.00 9.91
C LYS A 191 -17.85 -10.39 8.87
N ALA A 192 -18.81 -11.26 9.21
CA ALA A 192 -19.88 -11.68 8.31
C ALA A 192 -21.03 -10.65 8.23
N SER A 193 -21.12 -9.74 9.20
CA SER A 193 -22.19 -8.73 9.27
C SER A 193 -21.64 -7.40 9.80
N PRO A 194 -20.83 -6.68 9.02
CA PRO A 194 -20.34 -5.34 9.37
C PRO A 194 -21.51 -4.39 9.65
N ARG A 195 -21.33 -3.48 10.59
CA ARG A 195 -22.37 -2.52 10.99
C ARG A 195 -21.82 -1.09 10.95
N LEU A 196 -22.46 -0.22 10.18
CA LEU A 196 -22.13 1.20 10.18
C LEU A 196 -22.42 1.82 11.56
N ILE A 197 -21.40 2.43 12.18
CA ILE A 197 -21.51 3.14 13.45
C ILE A 197 -21.84 4.61 13.19
N THR A 198 -21.02 5.28 12.38
CA THR A 198 -21.15 6.71 12.12
C THR A 198 -20.46 7.13 10.81
N ASN A 199 -20.88 8.29 10.32
CA ASN A 199 -20.26 8.99 9.20
C ASN A 199 -19.61 10.28 9.71
N VAL A 200 -18.30 10.41 9.60
CA VAL A 200 -17.60 11.66 9.90
C VAL A 200 -17.45 12.45 8.61
N GLN A 201 -18.20 13.53 8.50
CA GLN A 201 -18.20 14.40 7.32
C GLN A 201 -16.96 15.32 7.31
N THR A 202 -16.40 15.55 6.15
CA THR A 202 -15.25 16.44 5.91
C THR A 202 -15.53 17.37 4.74
N CYS A 203 -14.78 18.47 4.65
CA CYS A 203 -15.05 19.49 3.63
C CYS A 203 -14.71 19.03 2.21
N ARG A 204 -13.74 18.13 2.07
CA ARG A 204 -13.25 17.67 0.76
C ARG A 204 -13.38 16.17 0.55
N GLY A 205 -14.11 15.49 1.43
CA GLY A 205 -14.14 14.03 1.46
C GLY A 205 -12.85 13.44 2.02
N SER A 206 -12.69 12.15 1.85
CA SER A 206 -11.49 11.39 2.16
C SER A 206 -11.12 10.57 0.94
N HIS A 207 -9.98 10.85 0.35
CA HIS A 207 -9.40 10.04 -0.72
C HIS A 207 -8.83 8.75 -0.09
N THR A 208 -7.86 8.93 0.80
CA THR A 208 -7.36 7.92 1.72
C THR A 208 -7.48 8.42 3.16
N ASN A 209 -7.26 7.56 4.12
CA ASN A 209 -7.20 7.91 5.53
C ASN A 209 -6.05 7.17 6.22
N SER A 210 -5.38 7.85 7.17
CA SER A 210 -4.21 7.31 7.84
C SER A 210 -4.43 7.30 9.33
N LEU A 211 -4.25 6.14 9.98
CA LEU A 211 -4.31 6.05 11.42
C LEU A 211 -3.02 6.59 12.05
N VAL A 212 -3.18 7.36 13.11
CA VAL A 212 -2.07 7.88 13.91
C VAL A 212 -2.36 7.58 15.38
N GLN A 213 -1.61 6.67 15.94
CA GLN A 213 -1.70 6.33 17.35
C GLN A 213 -0.91 7.34 18.18
N ASP A 214 -1.48 7.78 19.30
CA ASP A 214 -0.80 8.54 20.32
C ASP A 214 -0.44 7.61 21.49
N PRO A 215 0.85 7.29 21.71
CA PRO A 215 1.24 6.44 22.84
C PRO A 215 0.82 6.99 24.22
N GLY A 216 0.60 8.30 24.31
CA GLY A 216 0.11 8.98 25.51
C GLY A 216 -1.42 8.98 25.68
N ASP A 217 -2.17 8.61 24.61
CA ASP A 217 -3.64 8.62 24.62
C ASP A 217 -4.18 7.26 24.14
N LYS A 218 -4.38 6.35 25.09
CA LYS A 218 -4.88 5.00 24.80
C LYS A 218 -6.39 4.90 24.67
N ASP A 219 -7.12 5.98 24.99
CA ASP A 219 -8.57 6.02 24.89
C ASP A 219 -9.07 6.47 23.50
N ASN A 220 -8.16 7.00 22.68
CA ASN A 220 -8.51 7.56 21.37
C ASN A 220 -7.50 7.13 20.30
N ILE A 221 -7.98 7.13 19.05
CA ILE A 221 -7.13 7.08 17.86
C ILE A 221 -7.40 8.31 17.00
N TYR A 222 -6.39 8.74 16.24
CA TYR A 222 -6.50 9.88 15.33
C TYR A 222 -6.46 9.38 13.90
N VAL A 223 -7.27 10.01 13.03
CA VAL A 223 -7.32 9.70 11.61
C VAL A 223 -7.01 10.97 10.83
N TYR A 224 -5.93 10.95 10.07
CA TYR A 224 -5.61 12.01 9.12
C TYR A 224 -6.38 11.76 7.82
N VAL A 225 -7.07 12.76 7.36
CA VAL A 225 -7.90 12.70 6.16
C VAL A 225 -7.15 13.33 5.00
N SER A 226 -6.89 12.55 3.97
CA SER A 226 -6.41 13.03 2.69
C SER A 226 -7.59 13.61 1.91
N GLY A 227 -7.88 14.89 2.12
CA GLY A 227 -8.98 15.61 1.47
C GLY A 227 -8.55 16.13 0.10
N TYR A 228 -8.93 15.42 -0.93
CA TYR A 228 -8.43 15.64 -2.30
C TYR A 228 -9.46 16.25 -3.24
N SER A 229 -10.74 15.98 -3.05
CA SER A 229 -11.85 16.38 -3.90
C SER A 229 -12.17 17.89 -3.81
N ALA A 230 -13.08 18.40 -4.66
CA ALA A 230 -13.55 19.77 -4.58
C ALA A 230 -14.19 20.09 -3.21
N VAL A 231 -14.05 21.32 -2.74
CA VAL A 231 -14.68 21.75 -1.50
C VAL A 231 -16.21 21.67 -1.65
N ARG A 232 -16.89 21.04 -0.69
CA ARG A 232 -18.35 20.95 -0.69
C ARG A 232 -18.99 22.26 -0.25
N SER A 233 -20.27 22.43 -0.58
CA SER A 233 -21.03 23.61 -0.18
C SER A 233 -21.10 23.76 1.35
N SER A 234 -20.92 24.97 1.85
CA SER A 234 -21.14 25.30 3.27
C SER A 234 -22.60 25.11 3.72
N LYS A 235 -23.54 24.97 2.76
CA LYS A 235 -24.93 24.56 3.05
C LYS A 235 -25.06 23.10 3.42
N GLU A 236 -24.13 22.24 2.98
CA GLU A 236 -24.08 20.82 3.36
C GLU A 236 -23.30 20.58 4.65
N LEU A 237 -22.21 21.32 4.83
CA LEU A 237 -21.36 21.23 6.03
C LEU A 237 -20.80 22.62 6.34
N ALA A 238 -21.12 23.15 7.51
CA ALA A 238 -20.61 24.44 7.97
C ALA A 238 -19.08 24.50 7.94
N ASN A 239 -18.51 25.69 7.77
CA ASN A 239 -17.08 25.95 7.74
C ASN A 239 -16.30 25.32 6.55
N CYS A 240 -17.01 24.89 5.51
CA CYS A 240 -16.40 24.49 4.25
C CYS A 240 -16.39 25.67 3.28
N GLN A 241 -15.31 26.44 3.32
CA GLN A 241 -15.11 27.60 2.45
C GLN A 241 -14.12 27.25 1.34
N ASP A 242 -14.52 27.48 0.09
CA ASP A 242 -13.63 27.37 -1.07
C ASP A 242 -12.91 28.69 -1.30
N ALA A 243 -11.94 28.99 -0.43
CA ALA A 243 -11.22 30.26 -0.39
C ALA A 243 -9.74 30.09 -0.79
N PRO A 244 -9.03 31.19 -1.14
CA PRO A 244 -7.60 31.18 -1.45
C PRO A 244 -6.72 30.67 -0.30
N ALA A 245 -5.48 30.30 -0.60
CA ALA A 245 -4.53 29.73 0.36
C ALA A 245 -4.20 30.64 1.56
N GLY A 246 -4.24 31.96 1.39
CA GLY A 246 -3.97 32.93 2.46
C GLY A 246 -5.16 33.18 3.41
N ASP A 247 -6.31 32.61 3.11
CA ASP A 247 -7.51 32.75 3.92
C ASP A 247 -7.58 31.62 4.95
N SER A 248 -7.57 31.95 6.23
CA SER A 248 -7.61 30.98 7.33
C SER A 248 -8.94 30.20 7.41
N SER A 249 -10.00 30.64 6.75
CA SER A 249 -11.26 29.91 6.63
C SER A 249 -11.27 28.86 5.51
N SER A 250 -10.23 28.84 4.65
CA SER A 250 -10.16 27.95 3.49
C SER A 250 -10.19 26.47 3.88
N ALA A 251 -11.03 25.69 3.23
CA ALA A 251 -11.00 24.23 3.32
C ALA A 251 -9.93 23.60 2.43
N ARG A 252 -9.22 24.40 1.65
CA ARG A 252 -8.03 23.99 0.87
C ARG A 252 -6.76 24.08 1.71
N PHE A 253 -5.70 23.45 1.25
CA PHE A 253 -4.34 23.55 1.81
C PHE A 253 -4.22 23.10 3.28
N ARG A 254 -5.15 22.27 3.73
CA ARG A 254 -5.18 21.71 5.10
C ARG A 254 -5.39 20.21 5.07
N ILE A 255 -5.12 19.55 6.18
CA ILE A 255 -5.58 18.19 6.49
C ILE A 255 -6.65 18.29 7.58
N GLU A 256 -7.65 17.40 7.55
CA GLU A 256 -8.65 17.31 8.62
C GLU A 256 -8.28 16.11 9.52
N ILE A 257 -8.26 16.34 10.82
CA ILE A 257 -7.86 15.34 11.82
C ILE A 257 -9.09 14.92 12.60
N ILE A 258 -9.47 13.66 12.46
CA ILE A 258 -10.59 13.07 13.20
C ILE A 258 -10.04 12.42 14.47
N LYS A 259 -10.66 12.70 15.59
CA LYS A 259 -10.47 11.98 16.85
C LYS A 259 -11.58 10.94 17.00
N VAL A 260 -11.20 9.70 17.26
CA VAL A 260 -12.13 8.59 17.45
C VAL A 260 -11.98 8.06 18.87
N PRO A 261 -12.95 8.32 19.78
CA PRO A 261 -12.95 7.72 21.12
C PRO A 261 -13.23 6.22 21.02
N LEU A 262 -12.31 5.37 21.50
CA LEU A 262 -12.40 3.92 21.32
C LEU A 262 -13.59 3.28 22.06
N LYS A 263 -14.02 3.87 23.18
CA LYS A 263 -15.20 3.40 23.95
C LYS A 263 -16.52 3.87 23.36
N ASN A 264 -16.52 4.97 22.61
CA ASN A 264 -17.70 5.61 22.02
C ASN A 264 -17.39 6.07 20.60
N PRO A 265 -17.12 5.16 19.65
CA PRO A 265 -16.69 5.51 18.29
C PRO A 265 -17.75 6.30 17.50
N GLU A 266 -19.01 6.26 17.91
CA GLU A 266 -20.07 7.09 17.37
C GLU A 266 -19.87 8.59 17.62
N ARG A 267 -18.97 8.96 18.54
CA ARG A 267 -18.56 10.34 18.83
C ARG A 267 -17.34 10.79 18.03
N ALA A 268 -16.93 10.01 17.04
CA ALA A 268 -15.85 10.42 16.16
C ALA A 268 -16.16 11.77 15.49
N ALA A 269 -15.21 12.69 15.54
CA ALA A 269 -15.39 14.05 15.00
C ALA A 269 -14.06 14.67 14.57
N VAL A 270 -14.11 15.61 13.63
CA VAL A 270 -12.96 16.46 13.28
C VAL A 270 -12.63 17.35 14.48
N VAL A 271 -11.39 17.28 14.96
CA VAL A 271 -10.90 18.05 16.12
C VAL A 271 -9.89 19.12 15.76
N ASN A 272 -9.25 19.03 14.59
CA ASN A 272 -8.31 20.02 14.09
C ASN A 272 -8.26 19.98 12.56
N SER A 273 -7.84 21.09 11.96
CA SER A 273 -7.70 21.23 10.50
C SER A 273 -6.53 22.16 10.14
N PRO A 274 -5.28 21.78 10.46
CA PRO A 274 -4.12 22.65 10.27
C PRO A 274 -3.82 22.91 8.79
N HIS A 275 -3.55 24.19 8.44
CA HIS A 275 -3.19 24.64 7.10
C HIS A 275 -1.70 24.40 6.79
N LEU A 276 -1.31 23.14 6.62
CA LEU A 276 0.09 22.75 6.45
C LEU A 276 0.63 22.97 5.03
N LEU A 277 -0.22 23.36 4.06
CA LEU A 277 0.11 23.41 2.64
C LEU A 277 -0.06 24.83 2.04
N ALA A 278 -0.46 25.83 2.82
CA ALA A 278 -0.89 27.13 2.29
C ALA A 278 0.20 27.89 1.53
N ASP A 279 1.45 27.79 1.97
CA ASP A 279 2.62 28.43 1.34
C ASP A 279 3.11 27.69 0.08
N LEU A 280 2.56 26.50 -0.21
CA LEU A 280 2.86 25.73 -1.43
C LEU A 280 1.94 26.12 -2.60
N ALA A 281 0.91 26.92 -2.34
CA ALA A 281 -0.05 27.34 -3.35
C ALA A 281 0.60 28.09 -4.51
N GLY A 282 0.16 27.83 -5.73
CA GLY A 282 0.57 28.54 -6.94
C GLY A 282 2.00 28.26 -7.39
N ARG A 283 2.71 27.33 -6.79
CA ARG A 283 4.05 26.91 -7.24
C ARG A 283 3.91 25.87 -8.36
N THR A 284 4.52 26.13 -9.50
CA THR A 284 4.68 25.15 -10.59
C THR A 284 5.92 24.35 -10.32
N VAL A 285 5.79 23.07 -10.04
CA VAL A 285 6.91 22.21 -9.61
C VAL A 285 7.43 21.29 -10.69
N HIS A 286 6.68 21.08 -11.78
CA HIS A 286 7.11 20.29 -12.93
C HIS A 286 6.64 20.93 -14.24
N ALA A 287 7.36 20.63 -15.33
CA ALA A 287 6.89 20.98 -16.66
C ALA A 287 5.60 20.20 -16.96
N PRO A 288 4.65 20.79 -17.71
CA PRO A 288 3.50 20.03 -18.18
C PRO A 288 4.00 18.81 -18.95
N PRO A 289 3.33 17.64 -18.78
CA PRO A 289 3.69 16.46 -19.54
C PRO A 289 3.61 16.76 -21.05
N PRO A 290 4.45 16.12 -21.88
CA PRO A 290 4.28 16.18 -23.33
C PRO A 290 2.83 15.86 -23.67
N SER A 291 2.23 16.62 -24.58
CA SER A 291 0.87 16.35 -25.03
C SER A 291 0.81 14.94 -25.63
N ASP A 292 0.28 13.98 -24.87
CA ASP A 292 -0.03 12.65 -25.39
C ASP A 292 -1.23 12.77 -26.34
N THR A 293 -0.97 12.99 -27.61
CA THR A 293 -1.98 13.05 -28.66
C THR A 293 -2.65 11.71 -28.93
N GLY A 294 -2.30 10.65 -28.18
CA GLY A 294 -2.81 9.28 -28.35
C GLY A 294 -3.70 8.73 -27.23
N ALA A 295 -3.70 9.31 -26.04
CA ALA A 295 -4.44 8.75 -24.90
C ALA A 295 -5.59 9.65 -24.43
N ARG A 296 -6.61 9.84 -25.26
CA ARG A 296 -7.93 10.34 -24.81
C ARG A 296 -8.80 9.15 -24.41
N GLY A 297 -8.48 8.54 -23.30
CA GLY A 297 -9.34 7.61 -22.61
C GLY A 297 -9.44 8.04 -21.14
N GLY A 298 -10.16 9.17 -20.90
CA GLY A 298 -10.47 9.57 -19.55
C GLY A 298 -11.18 8.42 -18.82
N ARG A 299 -10.65 7.98 -17.69
CA ARG A 299 -11.38 7.16 -16.73
C ARG A 299 -12.51 7.99 -16.12
N GLY A 300 -13.58 8.16 -16.88
CA GLY A 300 -14.91 8.41 -16.35
C GLY A 300 -15.63 7.06 -16.42
N GLY A 301 -15.75 6.38 -15.31
CA GLY A 301 -16.64 5.27 -15.03
C GLY A 301 -16.87 4.27 -16.18
N GLY A 302 -16.33 3.06 -16.03
CA GLY A 302 -16.87 1.88 -16.67
C GLY A 302 -16.29 1.55 -18.02
N ARG A 303 -15.28 0.72 -18.08
CA ARG A 303 -14.88 0.02 -19.28
C ARG A 303 -15.21 -1.46 -19.19
N GLY A 304 -16.28 -1.79 -19.88
CA GLY A 304 -16.51 -3.05 -20.52
C GLY A 304 -17.17 -2.73 -21.82
N ALA A 305 -16.39 -2.35 -22.84
CA ALA A 305 -16.83 -2.57 -24.20
C ALA A 305 -16.46 -4.01 -24.53
N PRO A 306 -17.39 -4.86 -24.93
CA PRO A 306 -17.04 -6.19 -25.42
C PRO A 306 -16.17 -6.03 -26.67
N PRO A 307 -15.20 -6.93 -26.90
CA PRO A 307 -14.43 -6.93 -28.15
C PRO A 307 -15.38 -7.10 -29.32
N PRO A 308 -15.12 -6.50 -30.54
CA PRO A 308 -15.89 -6.74 -31.75
C PRO A 308 -15.63 -8.17 -32.17
N GLY A 309 -16.64 -9.06 -31.99
CA GLY A 309 -16.51 -10.44 -32.40
C GLY A 309 -17.47 -11.45 -31.82
N ALA A 310 -18.62 -11.08 -31.27
CA ALA A 310 -19.69 -12.02 -31.01
C ALA A 310 -20.73 -11.96 -32.11
N VAL A 311 -20.55 -12.78 -33.15
CA VAL A 311 -21.56 -13.05 -34.18
C VAL A 311 -22.73 -13.82 -33.56
N ALA A 312 -23.87 -13.15 -33.46
CA ALA A 312 -25.14 -13.86 -33.36
C ALA A 312 -25.53 -14.26 -34.79
N GLY A 313 -25.50 -15.53 -35.14
CA GLY A 313 -25.99 -16.06 -36.37
C GLY A 313 -27.48 -16.07 -36.44
N ALA A 314 -28.01 -15.61 -37.54
CA ALA A 314 -29.13 -16.23 -38.25
C ALA A 314 -29.53 -15.46 -39.50
N GLY A 315 -29.43 -16.10 -40.64
CA GLY A 315 -30.46 -16.14 -41.68
C GLY A 315 -30.52 -15.04 -42.72
N GLY A 316 -29.99 -15.32 -43.92
CA GLY A 316 -30.79 -15.26 -45.14
C GLY A 316 -30.68 -14.07 -46.07
N ALA A 317 -30.06 -14.33 -47.22
CA ALA A 317 -30.42 -13.93 -48.58
C ALA A 317 -30.08 -12.55 -49.17
N ALA A 318 -29.11 -12.63 -50.06
CA ALA A 318 -29.09 -12.17 -51.46
C ALA A 318 -29.27 -10.69 -51.88
N GLY A 319 -28.32 -10.22 -52.64
CA GLY A 319 -28.58 -9.43 -53.82
C GLY A 319 -27.89 -8.09 -53.97
N GLY A 320 -26.95 -7.98 -54.90
CA GLY A 320 -26.91 -6.87 -55.84
C GLY A 320 -25.82 -5.83 -55.77
N ALA A 321 -24.94 -5.96 -56.66
CA ALA A 321 -23.87 -5.11 -57.17
C ALA A 321 -24.19 -3.61 -57.39
N GLY A 322 -23.13 -2.77 -57.42
CA GLY A 322 -23.13 -1.53 -58.14
C GLY A 322 -22.06 -0.55 -57.71
N ALA A 323 -21.17 -0.29 -58.61
CA ALA A 323 -19.93 0.47 -58.53
C ALA A 323 -20.09 1.99 -58.76
N ALA A 324 -18.95 2.67 -58.56
CA ALA A 324 -18.43 3.90 -59.19
C ALA A 324 -18.62 5.23 -58.47
N ALA A 325 -17.55 5.79 -57.95
CA ALA A 325 -16.66 6.83 -58.47
C ALA A 325 -17.29 8.22 -58.75
N GLY A 326 -16.66 9.26 -58.23
CA GLY A 326 -16.80 10.61 -58.77
C GLY A 326 -16.31 11.70 -57.85
N ALA A 327 -15.30 12.37 -58.36
CA ALA A 327 -14.48 13.39 -57.75
C ALA A 327 -15.06 14.81 -57.81
N ALA A 328 -14.47 15.68 -56.96
CA ALA A 328 -13.95 17.01 -57.26
C ALA A 328 -14.78 18.27 -56.92
N THR A 329 -14.06 19.16 -56.26
CA THR A 329 -13.91 20.61 -56.41
C THR A 329 -14.88 21.60 -55.77
N GLY A 330 -14.33 22.49 -54.90
CA GLY A 330 -14.26 23.89 -55.21
C GLY A 330 -14.75 24.86 -54.14
N ALA A 331 -13.81 25.47 -53.44
CA ALA A 331 -13.61 26.87 -53.08
C ALA A 331 -14.79 27.82 -52.66
N THR A 332 -14.66 28.53 -51.59
CA THR A 332 -14.34 29.94 -51.33
C THR A 332 -15.16 30.59 -50.19
N ALA A 333 -14.45 31.15 -49.25
CA ALA A 333 -14.51 32.41 -48.51
C ALA A 333 -15.87 33.05 -48.08
N GLY A 334 -15.86 33.47 -46.78
CA GLY A 334 -16.72 34.56 -46.30
C GLY A 334 -16.93 34.58 -44.79
N ALA A 335 -16.28 35.49 -44.06
CA ALA A 335 -16.61 35.94 -42.72
C ALA A 335 -17.12 37.39 -42.77
N PRO A 336 -17.56 38.07 -41.68
CA PRO A 336 -18.33 37.76 -40.50
C PRO A 336 -19.67 38.57 -40.42
N PRO A 337 -20.40 38.83 -39.33
CA PRO A 337 -19.98 39.42 -38.06
C PRO A 337 -20.71 38.94 -36.76
N ALA A 338 -20.28 39.47 -35.66
CA ALA A 338 -20.65 39.30 -34.26
C ALA A 338 -22.13 39.51 -33.91
N GLY A 339 -22.58 38.79 -32.89
CA GLY A 339 -23.83 39.03 -32.21
C GLY A 339 -23.94 38.15 -30.96
N GLY A 340 -23.77 38.76 -29.77
CA GLY A 340 -23.89 38.08 -28.50
C GLY A 340 -25.33 37.71 -28.18
N ARG A 341 -25.47 36.59 -27.47
CA ARG A 341 -26.58 36.33 -26.52
C ARG A 341 -26.18 35.31 -25.46
N ALA A 342 -26.40 35.67 -24.20
CA ALA A 342 -26.37 34.80 -23.05
C ALA A 342 -27.35 33.64 -23.19
N GLY A 343 -26.93 32.46 -22.73
CA GLY A 343 -27.79 31.27 -22.72
C GLY A 343 -27.24 30.19 -21.88
N GLY A 344 -27.79 30.04 -20.68
CA GLY A 344 -28.10 28.84 -19.93
C GLY A 344 -27.06 27.72 -19.89
N GLY A 345 -26.35 27.64 -18.76
CA GLY A 345 -25.53 26.47 -18.42
C GLY A 345 -26.37 25.25 -18.15
N ARG A 346 -26.14 24.20 -18.92
CA ARG A 346 -26.55 22.82 -18.59
C ARG A 346 -25.51 22.23 -17.64
N ALA A 347 -25.94 21.97 -16.39
CA ALA A 347 -25.23 21.15 -15.44
C ALA A 347 -25.10 19.71 -15.97
N GLY A 348 -23.91 19.37 -16.46
CA GLY A 348 -23.51 18.00 -16.72
C GLY A 348 -22.84 17.45 -15.49
N GLY A 349 -23.43 16.45 -14.83
CA GLY A 349 -22.80 15.69 -13.76
C GLY A 349 -21.56 14.97 -14.29
N GLY A 350 -20.38 15.43 -13.87
CA GLY A 350 -19.10 14.79 -14.15
C GLY A 350 -18.59 14.12 -12.90
N GLY A 351 -18.47 12.80 -12.95
CA GLY A 351 -17.68 12.01 -11.99
C GLY A 351 -16.22 12.47 -12.04
N GLY A 352 -15.61 12.61 -10.88
CA GLY A 352 -14.23 13.04 -10.70
C GLY A 352 -13.25 12.10 -11.38
N GLY A 353 -12.54 12.58 -12.36
CA GLY A 353 -11.35 12.02 -12.96
C GLY A 353 -10.33 13.13 -13.01
N GLY A 354 -9.25 13.02 -12.27
CA GLY A 354 -8.12 13.91 -12.33
C GLY A 354 -7.50 13.88 -13.71
N GLY A 355 -7.30 15.00 -14.33
CA GLY A 355 -6.55 15.07 -15.56
C GLY A 355 -6.58 16.41 -16.21
N GLY A 356 -5.52 17.15 -16.15
CA GLY A 356 -5.08 18.05 -17.19
C GLY A 356 -5.53 19.49 -17.09
N GLY A 357 -4.66 20.38 -16.73
CA GLY A 357 -4.55 21.74 -17.24
C GLY A 357 -5.47 22.75 -16.61
N GLY A 358 -5.02 23.42 -15.59
CA GLY A 358 -5.59 24.60 -14.97
C GLY A 358 -5.87 24.35 -13.53
N GLY A 359 -5.17 25.00 -12.63
CA GLY A 359 -5.34 25.12 -11.19
C GLY A 359 -6.09 23.99 -10.46
N GLY A 360 -5.64 22.76 -10.63
CA GLY A 360 -6.41 21.56 -10.36
C GLY A 360 -6.72 21.36 -8.89
N VAL A 361 -7.86 20.76 -8.61
CA VAL A 361 -8.39 20.41 -7.30
C VAL A 361 -7.34 19.70 -6.45
N GLY A 362 -6.49 18.85 -7.06
CA GLY A 362 -5.43 18.10 -6.42
C GLY A 362 -4.24 18.91 -5.90
N GLN A 363 -3.99 20.10 -6.43
CA GLN A 363 -2.86 20.93 -6.01
C GLN A 363 -3.08 21.64 -4.65
N SER A 364 -4.18 21.39 -3.99
CA SER A 364 -4.53 22.05 -2.72
C SER A 364 -4.87 21.09 -1.59
N GLY A 365 -4.51 19.83 -1.73
CA GLY A 365 -4.74 18.76 -0.74
C GLY A 365 -3.69 17.68 -0.81
N CYS A 366 -3.82 16.65 0.02
CA CYS A 366 -3.00 15.45 -0.02
C CYS A 366 -3.71 14.36 -0.78
N HIS A 367 -2.94 13.59 -1.56
CA HIS A 367 -3.39 12.32 -2.09
C HIS A 367 -3.27 11.26 -1.01
N ASP A 368 -2.08 10.87 -0.63
CA ASP A 368 -1.84 9.97 0.50
C ASP A 368 -0.94 10.60 1.57
N ILE A 369 -1.16 10.17 2.82
CA ILE A 369 -0.28 10.46 3.94
C ILE A 369 0.05 9.13 4.60
N THR A 370 1.31 8.71 4.57
CA THR A 370 1.74 7.48 5.25
C THR A 370 2.34 7.83 6.60
N ALA A 371 1.63 7.46 7.66
CA ALA A 371 2.10 7.66 9.02
C ALA A 371 3.11 6.58 9.40
N TYR A 372 4.21 6.99 10.07
CA TYR A 372 5.18 6.08 10.68
C TYR A 372 5.39 6.47 12.15
N PRO A 373 4.47 6.09 13.05
CA PRO A 373 4.50 6.53 14.44
C PRO A 373 5.76 6.12 15.20
N ALA A 374 6.36 4.97 14.85
CA ALA A 374 7.57 4.48 15.52
C ALA A 374 8.76 5.44 15.42
N VAL A 375 8.88 6.20 14.33
CA VAL A 375 9.91 7.23 14.14
C VAL A 375 9.36 8.65 14.35
N GLY A 376 8.06 8.81 14.57
CA GLY A 376 7.41 10.09 14.79
C GLY A 376 7.23 10.93 13.53
N TYR A 377 7.32 10.32 12.33
CA TYR A 377 7.18 10.99 11.04
C TYR A 377 5.95 10.52 10.26
N ALA A 378 5.51 11.34 9.30
CA ALA A 378 4.68 10.91 8.21
C ALA A 378 5.23 11.46 6.88
N GLY A 379 5.12 10.66 5.82
CA GLY A 379 5.38 11.07 4.45
C GLY A 379 4.06 11.45 3.78
N GLY A 380 3.97 12.63 3.18
CA GLY A 380 2.76 13.08 2.49
C GLY A 380 3.02 13.39 1.03
N ALA A 381 2.14 12.92 0.17
CA ALA A 381 2.08 13.29 -1.25
C ALA A 381 1.02 14.37 -1.41
N CYS A 382 1.40 15.64 -1.31
CA CYS A 382 0.47 16.74 -1.11
C CYS A 382 0.80 17.94 -2.00
N ALA A 383 -0.20 18.54 -2.61
CA ALA A 383 -0.10 19.80 -3.35
C ALA A 383 0.98 19.79 -4.46
N GLY A 384 1.32 18.62 -5.00
CA GLY A 384 2.38 18.45 -6.00
C GLY A 384 3.78 18.38 -5.40
N TYR A 385 3.90 18.04 -4.14
CA TYR A 385 5.15 17.90 -3.39
C TYR A 385 5.22 16.58 -2.63
N GLY A 386 6.43 16.09 -2.37
CA GLY A 386 6.72 15.15 -1.31
C GLY A 386 6.97 15.91 0.00
N LEU A 387 6.26 15.56 1.05
CA LEU A 387 6.31 16.26 2.34
C LEU A 387 6.77 15.31 3.45
N LEU A 388 7.53 15.85 4.39
CA LEU A 388 7.86 15.20 5.66
C LEU A 388 7.16 15.95 6.78
N PHE A 389 6.38 15.22 7.59
CA PHE A 389 5.69 15.75 8.76
C PHE A 389 6.26 15.16 10.05
N ASP A 390 6.29 15.98 11.11
CA ASP A 390 6.39 15.53 12.50
C ASP A 390 4.99 15.24 13.03
N ILE A 391 4.75 14.00 13.45
CA ILE A 391 3.46 13.52 13.95
C ILE A 391 3.53 13.08 15.42
N ARG A 392 4.57 13.48 16.16
CA ARG A 392 4.71 13.15 17.59
C ARG A 392 3.58 13.70 18.45
N ASP A 393 2.97 14.80 18.05
CA ASP A 393 1.66 15.23 18.51
C ASP A 393 0.65 15.00 17.38
N PRO A 394 -0.13 13.90 17.41
CA PRO A 394 -1.06 13.59 16.32
C PRO A 394 -2.18 14.60 16.14
N LYS A 395 -2.46 15.40 17.15
CA LYS A 395 -3.48 16.50 17.08
C LYS A 395 -2.93 17.74 16.37
N ASN A 396 -1.61 17.94 16.42
CA ASN A 396 -0.96 19.14 15.90
C ASN A 396 0.30 18.78 15.09
N PRO A 397 0.17 18.04 13.98
CA PRO A 397 1.29 17.71 13.12
C PRO A 397 1.97 18.96 12.57
N LYS A 398 3.26 18.88 12.30
CA LYS A 398 4.05 19.97 11.72
C LYS A 398 4.72 19.52 10.44
N ARG A 399 4.66 20.32 9.38
CA ARG A 399 5.47 20.07 8.21
C ARG A 399 6.91 20.48 8.48
N LEU A 400 7.84 19.51 8.31
CA LEU A 400 9.28 19.73 8.48
C LEU A 400 9.92 20.13 7.15
N LYS A 401 9.56 19.42 6.06
CA LYS A 401 10.18 19.59 4.74
C LYS A 401 9.16 19.43 3.62
N SER A 402 9.42 20.11 2.51
CA SER A 402 8.78 19.87 1.22
C SER A 402 9.85 19.73 0.14
N VAL A 403 9.70 18.75 -0.75
CA VAL A 403 10.53 18.54 -1.93
C VAL A 403 9.68 18.54 -3.18
N ALA A 404 10.22 19.11 -4.25
CA ALA A 404 9.63 19.13 -5.57
C ALA A 404 10.56 18.45 -6.54
N ASP A 405 10.01 17.84 -7.59
CA ASP A 405 10.77 17.19 -8.65
C ASP A 405 10.07 17.42 -10.00
N SER A 406 10.83 17.94 -10.97
CA SER A 406 10.30 18.20 -12.31
C SER A 406 9.97 16.95 -13.12
N ASN A 407 10.42 15.78 -12.69
CA ASN A 407 10.11 14.49 -13.31
C ASN A 407 8.88 13.83 -12.70
N MET A 408 8.40 14.26 -11.53
CA MET A 408 7.20 13.72 -10.90
C MET A 408 5.99 14.60 -11.22
N SER A 409 5.01 14.01 -11.89
CA SER A 409 3.80 14.70 -12.32
C SER A 409 2.66 14.64 -11.30
N PHE A 410 2.60 13.53 -10.54
CA PHE A 410 1.52 13.28 -9.62
C PHE A 410 2.01 12.52 -8.38
N TRP A 411 2.47 13.27 -7.40
CA TRP A 411 2.88 12.72 -6.11
C TRP A 411 1.71 11.97 -5.48
N HIS A 412 1.91 10.69 -5.19
CA HIS A 412 0.84 9.77 -4.85
C HIS A 412 0.93 9.23 -3.44
N SER A 413 1.94 8.42 -3.13
CA SER A 413 2.11 7.77 -1.83
C SER A 413 3.55 7.87 -1.33
N ALA A 414 3.78 7.43 -0.09
CA ALA A 414 5.09 7.42 0.54
C ALA A 414 5.36 6.10 1.27
N THR A 415 6.62 5.67 1.32
CA THR A 415 7.05 4.48 2.08
C THR A 415 8.42 4.76 2.71
N PHE A 416 8.54 4.56 4.02
CA PHE A 416 9.82 4.67 4.74
C PHE A 416 10.60 3.34 4.70
N SER A 417 11.94 3.40 4.83
CA SER A 417 12.73 2.24 5.27
C SER A 417 12.34 1.84 6.69
N ASN A 418 12.64 0.59 7.09
CA ASN A 418 12.24 0.13 8.42
C ASN A 418 12.85 0.95 9.57
N ASP A 419 14.04 1.51 9.38
CA ASP A 419 14.70 2.38 10.34
C ASP A 419 14.33 3.86 10.24
N GLY A 420 13.51 4.24 9.24
CA GLY A 420 13.08 5.61 8.98
C GLY A 420 14.16 6.51 8.35
N SER A 421 15.32 5.97 8.00
CA SER A 421 16.44 6.74 7.42
C SER A 421 16.26 7.08 5.94
N LYS A 422 15.28 6.46 5.27
CA LYS A 422 14.96 6.65 3.86
C LYS A 422 13.46 6.81 3.67
N LEU A 423 13.09 7.55 2.62
CA LEU A 423 11.72 7.80 2.24
C LEU A 423 11.61 7.75 0.71
N LEU A 424 10.68 6.94 0.24
CA LEU A 424 10.34 6.79 -1.17
C LEU A 424 8.99 7.46 -1.40
N PHE A 425 8.85 8.23 -2.49
CA PHE A 425 7.57 8.75 -2.97
C PHE A 425 7.27 8.18 -4.35
N SER A 426 6.03 7.74 -4.56
CA SER A 426 5.56 7.27 -5.87
C SER A 426 4.95 8.40 -6.70
N ASP A 427 5.09 8.28 -8.03
CA ASP A 427 4.48 9.15 -9.04
C ASP A 427 3.41 8.38 -9.81
N GLU A 428 2.17 8.67 -9.55
CA GLU A 428 1.03 8.10 -10.27
C GLU A 428 0.73 8.89 -11.55
N TRP A 429 1.68 9.24 -12.33
CA TRP A 429 1.56 10.12 -13.49
C TRP A 429 0.23 10.02 -14.25
N GLY A 430 -0.54 11.12 -14.23
CA GLY A 430 -1.85 11.18 -14.85
C GLY A 430 -2.99 10.58 -14.02
N GLY A 431 -2.77 10.32 -12.71
CA GLY A 431 -3.78 9.77 -11.82
C GLY A 431 -4.24 8.38 -12.26
N GLY A 432 -3.32 7.47 -12.56
CA GLY A 432 -3.61 6.13 -13.04
C GLY A 432 -4.32 6.07 -14.39
N GLY A 433 -4.27 7.15 -15.18
CA GLY A 433 -5.01 7.28 -16.45
C GLY A 433 -4.18 7.17 -17.73
N ALA A 434 -2.86 7.05 -17.62
CA ALA A 434 -1.99 7.07 -18.80
C ALA A 434 -0.85 6.04 -18.71
N PRO A 435 -0.42 5.47 -19.86
CA PRO A 435 0.75 4.62 -19.91
C PRO A 435 2.02 5.45 -19.64
N ARG A 436 2.93 4.94 -18.80
CA ARG A 436 4.22 5.57 -18.50
C ARG A 436 5.39 4.58 -18.38
N CYS A 437 5.20 3.35 -18.83
CA CYS A 437 6.24 2.33 -18.92
C CYS A 437 6.58 1.96 -20.36
N ARG A 438 6.30 2.82 -21.34
CA ARG A 438 6.67 2.56 -22.74
C ARG A 438 8.18 2.67 -22.92
N ALA A 439 8.73 2.00 -23.91
CA ALA A 439 10.16 2.09 -24.24
C ALA A 439 10.62 3.53 -24.55
N THR A 440 9.69 4.43 -24.89
CA THR A 440 9.96 5.86 -25.17
C THR A 440 9.81 6.76 -23.95
N ASP A 441 9.28 6.26 -22.83
CA ASP A 441 9.10 7.02 -21.61
C ASP A 441 10.40 7.05 -20.80
N LYS A 442 10.69 8.19 -20.16
CA LYS A 442 11.85 8.29 -19.25
C LYS A 442 11.67 7.38 -18.03
N MET A 443 12.77 6.87 -17.50
CA MET A 443 12.79 6.05 -16.31
C MET A 443 12.26 6.79 -15.05
N GLU A 444 12.41 8.10 -15.01
CA GLU A 444 11.94 8.94 -13.91
C GLU A 444 10.43 9.13 -13.89
N TRP A 445 9.74 8.93 -15.03
CA TRP A 445 8.31 9.22 -15.16
C TRP A 445 7.42 8.06 -14.71
N GLY A 446 6.48 8.33 -13.81
CA GLY A 446 5.55 7.31 -13.30
C GLY A 446 6.23 6.23 -12.47
N GLY A 447 7.38 6.55 -11.89
CA GLY A 447 8.14 5.67 -11.00
C GLY A 447 8.17 6.18 -9.55
N ASN A 448 9.26 5.93 -8.88
CA ASN A 448 9.49 6.34 -7.50
C ASN A 448 10.69 7.27 -7.41
N ALA A 449 10.62 8.31 -6.58
CA ALA A 449 11.75 9.12 -6.18
C ALA A 449 12.20 8.72 -4.77
N ILE A 450 13.48 8.42 -4.59
CA ILE A 450 14.05 7.91 -3.33
C ILE A 450 14.90 8.98 -2.68
N PHE A 451 14.69 9.20 -1.39
CA PHE A 451 15.40 10.17 -0.56
C PHE A 451 15.98 9.50 0.68
N THR A 452 17.09 10.05 1.21
CA THR A 452 17.48 9.82 2.61
C THR A 452 16.87 10.89 3.50
N VAL A 453 16.55 10.51 4.73
CA VAL A 453 16.04 11.38 5.79
C VAL A 453 17.16 11.64 6.77
N GLU A 454 17.67 12.88 6.81
CA GLU A 454 18.79 13.27 7.64
C GLU A 454 18.44 14.54 8.40
N ASP A 455 18.27 14.46 9.71
CA ASP A 455 17.89 15.59 10.59
C ASP A 455 16.63 16.35 10.13
N GLY A 456 15.64 15.63 9.62
CA GLY A 456 14.39 16.20 9.10
C GLY A 456 14.51 16.79 7.68
N GLU A 457 15.66 16.65 7.05
CA GLU A 457 15.91 17.02 5.65
C GLU A 457 15.75 15.79 4.74
N LEU A 458 15.24 16.03 3.52
CA LEU A 458 15.13 15.03 2.46
C LEU A 458 16.21 15.28 1.40
N LYS A 459 17.10 14.29 1.21
CA LYS A 459 18.16 14.35 0.20
C LYS A 459 17.92 13.32 -0.89
N PHE A 460 17.65 13.78 -2.10
CA PHE A 460 17.41 12.93 -3.27
C PHE A 460 18.59 11.99 -3.54
N LYS A 461 18.30 10.75 -3.93
CA LYS A 461 19.28 9.71 -4.26
C LYS A 461 19.12 9.15 -5.66
N SER A 462 17.94 8.69 -6.01
CA SER A 462 17.68 8.06 -7.32
C SER A 462 16.18 7.90 -7.60
N TYR A 463 15.90 7.34 -8.79
CA TYR A 463 14.57 6.88 -9.15
C TYR A 463 14.54 5.36 -9.27
N TYR A 464 13.36 4.79 -9.06
CA TYR A 464 13.05 3.41 -9.39
C TYR A 464 11.74 3.33 -10.17
N LYS A 465 11.73 2.55 -11.25
CA LYS A 465 10.55 2.14 -12.01
C LYS A 465 10.74 0.69 -12.47
N MET A 466 9.65 -0.07 -12.60
CA MET A 466 9.73 -1.40 -13.18
C MET A 466 10.41 -1.33 -14.55
N PRO A 467 11.38 -2.21 -14.87
CA PRO A 467 12.23 -2.06 -16.04
C PRO A 467 11.60 -2.54 -17.36
N ALA A 468 10.52 -3.38 -17.29
CA ALA A 468 9.91 -3.93 -18.51
C ALA A 468 9.13 -2.87 -19.27
N PRO A 469 9.43 -2.61 -20.55
CA PRO A 469 8.61 -1.72 -21.35
C PRO A 469 7.25 -2.34 -21.63
N GLN A 470 6.21 -1.53 -21.47
CA GLN A 470 4.81 -1.90 -21.70
C GLN A 470 4.26 -1.24 -22.96
N THR A 471 3.06 -1.62 -23.40
CA THR A 471 2.40 -1.08 -24.57
C THR A 471 1.75 0.29 -24.31
N ASN A 472 1.21 0.92 -25.35
CA ASN A 472 0.43 2.16 -25.22
C ASN A 472 -0.95 1.95 -24.56
N GLU A 473 -1.39 0.70 -24.41
CA GLU A 473 -2.70 0.33 -23.87
C GLU A 473 -2.62 0.00 -22.37
N GLU A 474 -1.39 -0.25 -21.87
CA GLU A 474 -1.16 -0.65 -20.50
C GLU A 474 -0.87 0.57 -19.64
N ILE A 475 -1.82 0.90 -18.77
CA ILE A 475 -1.58 1.88 -17.71
C ILE A 475 -0.56 1.29 -16.74
N CYS A 476 0.56 1.96 -16.63
CA CYS A 476 1.66 1.51 -15.80
C CYS A 476 2.33 2.72 -15.16
N THR A 477 2.05 2.94 -13.88
CA THR A 477 2.67 3.94 -13.01
C THR A 477 2.81 3.35 -11.62
N ALA A 478 3.77 3.83 -10.84
CA ALA A 478 3.95 3.41 -9.45
C ALA A 478 2.70 3.73 -8.61
N HIS A 479 2.22 2.76 -7.86
CA HIS A 479 1.06 2.88 -6.99
C HIS A 479 1.40 2.36 -5.56
N ASN A 480 0.45 1.75 -4.85
CA ASN A 480 0.63 1.37 -3.46
C ASN A 480 1.40 0.06 -3.28
N GLY A 481 2.22 0.01 -2.24
CA GLY A 481 3.02 -1.14 -1.86
C GLY A 481 3.49 -1.09 -0.41
N SER A 482 4.21 -2.10 0.02
CA SER A 482 4.78 -2.17 1.37
C SER A 482 6.16 -2.79 1.40
N LEU A 483 6.87 -2.59 2.50
CA LEU A 483 8.08 -3.34 2.78
C LEU A 483 7.74 -4.84 2.93
N ILE A 484 8.61 -5.68 2.40
CA ILE A 484 8.72 -7.09 2.76
C ILE A 484 9.74 -7.17 3.89
N PRO A 485 9.44 -7.78 5.03
CA PRO A 485 10.32 -7.75 6.20
C PRO A 485 11.54 -8.68 6.04
N ILE A 486 12.36 -8.43 5.02
CA ILE A 486 13.65 -9.10 4.86
C ILE A 486 14.63 -8.49 5.86
N PRO A 487 15.20 -9.29 6.77
CA PRO A 487 16.03 -8.74 7.82
C PRO A 487 17.28 -8.03 7.27
N GLY A 488 17.53 -6.81 7.72
CA GLY A 488 18.72 -6.04 7.33
C GLY A 488 18.74 -5.55 5.87
N ARG A 489 17.59 -5.53 5.22
CA ARG A 489 17.42 -5.03 3.83
C ARG A 489 16.11 -4.27 3.70
N ASP A 490 16.09 -3.27 2.82
CA ASP A 490 14.86 -2.59 2.45
C ASP A 490 14.38 -3.15 1.12
N VAL A 491 13.50 -4.14 1.20
CA VAL A 491 12.85 -4.79 0.07
C VAL A 491 11.39 -4.38 0.07
N MET A 492 10.89 -3.91 -1.06
CA MET A 492 9.51 -3.49 -1.23
C MET A 492 8.81 -4.31 -2.30
N VAL A 493 7.55 -4.62 -2.08
CA VAL A 493 6.62 -5.04 -3.14
C VAL A 493 5.70 -3.86 -3.45
N GLN A 494 5.46 -3.60 -4.74
CA GLN A 494 4.67 -2.45 -5.17
C GLN A 494 3.86 -2.75 -6.42
N ALA A 495 2.65 -2.21 -6.49
CA ALA A 495 1.77 -2.26 -7.64
C ALA A 495 2.17 -1.22 -8.70
N PHE A 496 2.05 -1.62 -9.98
CA PHE A 496 2.21 -0.77 -11.15
C PHE A 496 1.01 -0.90 -12.10
N TYR A 497 -0.20 -0.97 -11.56
CA TYR A 497 -1.43 -1.20 -12.32
C TYR A 497 -1.32 -2.40 -13.29
N MET A 498 -1.51 -2.16 -14.63
CA MET A 498 -1.40 -3.20 -15.64
C MET A 498 0.02 -3.73 -15.85
N GLY A 499 1.03 -3.05 -15.32
CA GLY A 499 2.41 -3.56 -15.24
C GLY A 499 2.64 -4.57 -14.12
N GLY A 500 1.58 -4.93 -13.37
CA GLY A 500 1.63 -5.95 -12.34
C GLY A 500 2.24 -5.50 -11.02
N ALA A 501 2.84 -6.43 -10.29
CA ALA A 501 3.56 -6.22 -9.04
C ALA A 501 5.05 -6.41 -9.26
N THR A 502 5.86 -5.49 -8.76
CA THR A 502 7.32 -5.57 -8.74
C THR A 502 7.83 -5.75 -7.31
N VAL A 503 8.88 -6.54 -7.13
CA VAL A 503 9.65 -6.64 -5.88
C VAL A 503 11.02 -6.07 -6.14
N PHE A 504 11.42 -5.09 -5.38
CA PHE A 504 12.72 -4.43 -5.57
C PHE A 504 13.44 -4.18 -4.25
N ASP A 505 14.76 -4.27 -4.30
CA ASP A 505 15.67 -3.96 -3.21
C ASP A 505 16.19 -2.53 -3.38
N TRP A 506 15.94 -1.67 -2.42
CA TRP A 506 16.41 -0.28 -2.34
C TRP A 506 17.23 -0.02 -1.08
N THR A 507 17.84 -1.08 -0.55
CA THR A 507 18.82 -1.00 0.55
C THR A 507 19.91 0.01 0.22
N ASP A 508 20.42 -0.02 -1.04
CA ASP A 508 21.16 1.10 -1.62
C ASP A 508 20.19 2.09 -2.27
N PRO A 509 19.91 3.25 -1.62
CA PRO A 509 18.96 4.21 -2.15
C PRO A 509 19.44 4.86 -3.46
N ALA A 510 20.71 4.71 -3.84
CA ALA A 510 21.27 5.24 -5.08
C ALA A 510 21.15 4.25 -6.26
N LYS A 511 20.94 2.96 -5.97
CA LYS A 511 20.90 1.89 -6.99
C LYS A 511 19.86 0.81 -6.67
N PRO A 512 18.58 1.17 -6.65
CA PRO A 512 17.52 0.18 -6.46
C PRO A 512 17.52 -0.83 -7.61
N ILE A 513 17.23 -2.09 -7.31
CA ILE A 513 17.20 -3.18 -8.30
C ILE A 513 15.93 -4.00 -8.18
N GLU A 514 15.32 -4.36 -9.32
CA GLU A 514 14.24 -5.33 -9.34
C GLU A 514 14.78 -6.73 -9.05
N ILE A 515 14.12 -7.45 -8.14
CA ILE A 515 14.50 -8.80 -7.72
C ILE A 515 13.38 -9.82 -7.89
N GLY A 516 12.20 -9.38 -8.28
CA GLY A 516 11.06 -10.25 -8.56
C GLY A 516 9.89 -9.46 -9.16
N PHE A 517 8.99 -10.15 -9.83
CA PHE A 517 7.75 -9.59 -10.34
C PHE A 517 6.69 -10.65 -10.57
N PHE A 518 5.44 -10.20 -10.64
CA PHE A 518 4.32 -10.94 -11.20
C PHE A 518 3.46 -9.97 -12.00
N ASP A 519 3.17 -10.33 -13.26
CA ASP A 519 2.34 -9.54 -14.17
C ASP A 519 1.34 -10.44 -14.88
N ARG A 520 0.12 -9.95 -15.06
CA ARG A 520 -0.97 -10.69 -15.70
C ARG A 520 -1.46 -10.04 -16.99
N GLY A 521 -0.72 -9.11 -17.53
CA GLY A 521 -1.04 -8.42 -18.79
C GLY A 521 -2.34 -7.59 -18.75
N PRO A 522 -2.68 -6.95 -19.88
CA PRO A 522 -3.79 -5.99 -19.96
C PRO A 522 -5.17 -6.59 -19.65
N GLY A 523 -6.11 -5.75 -19.19
CA GLY A 523 -7.50 -6.11 -18.91
C GLY A 523 -7.88 -6.11 -17.42
N GLY A 524 -6.94 -5.97 -16.54
CA GLY A 524 -7.04 -5.65 -15.12
C GLY A 524 -5.79 -4.87 -14.74
N GLY A 525 -5.51 -4.75 -13.46
CA GLY A 525 -4.31 -4.09 -12.97
C GLY A 525 -4.31 -4.08 -11.44
N TYR A 526 -3.15 -4.18 -10.83
CA TYR A 526 -3.06 -4.11 -9.39
C TYR A 526 -3.18 -2.67 -8.90
N TRP A 527 -4.24 -2.41 -8.11
CA TRP A 527 -4.38 -1.18 -7.35
C TRP A 527 -3.33 -1.10 -6.24
N SER A 528 -3.17 -2.20 -5.50
CA SER A 528 -2.24 -2.28 -4.38
C SER A 528 -1.71 -3.70 -4.20
N THR A 529 -0.52 -3.79 -3.60
CA THR A 529 0.16 -5.06 -3.34
C THR A 529 0.94 -4.96 -2.04
N TYR A 530 0.63 -5.83 -1.07
CA TYR A 530 1.21 -5.76 0.27
C TYR A 530 1.73 -7.11 0.76
N TRP A 531 2.82 -7.09 1.52
CA TRP A 531 3.22 -8.22 2.33
C TRP A 531 2.37 -8.30 3.59
N TYR A 532 1.77 -9.44 3.83
CA TYR A 532 1.05 -9.72 5.06
C TYR A 532 1.23 -11.16 5.52
N ASN A 533 1.81 -11.32 6.71
CA ASN A 533 1.93 -12.60 7.43
C ASN A 533 2.46 -13.79 6.60
N GLY A 534 3.44 -13.54 5.73
CA GLY A 534 4.16 -14.59 4.99
C GLY A 534 3.75 -14.75 3.54
N VAL A 535 2.79 -13.96 3.06
CA VAL A 535 2.35 -13.92 1.66
C VAL A 535 2.29 -12.49 1.14
N ILE A 536 2.22 -12.34 -0.17
CA ILE A 536 1.94 -11.08 -0.85
C ILE A 536 0.51 -11.12 -1.32
N VAL A 537 -0.27 -10.09 -1.01
CA VAL A 537 -1.69 -9.98 -1.36
C VAL A 537 -1.87 -8.77 -2.26
N SER A 538 -2.48 -8.97 -3.42
CA SER A 538 -2.72 -7.93 -4.41
C SER A 538 -4.21 -7.74 -4.67
N SER A 539 -4.66 -6.49 -4.68
CA SER A 539 -6.02 -6.12 -5.10
C SER A 539 -5.99 -5.76 -6.58
N ASP A 540 -6.62 -6.59 -7.41
CA ASP A 540 -6.79 -6.29 -8.83
C ASP A 540 -8.10 -5.52 -9.04
N GLU A 541 -8.06 -4.44 -9.82
CA GLU A 541 -9.19 -3.58 -10.10
C GLU A 541 -10.40 -4.32 -10.70
N ALA A 542 -10.15 -5.36 -11.48
CA ALA A 542 -11.17 -6.11 -12.22
C ALA A 542 -11.24 -7.59 -11.84
N ARG A 543 -10.10 -8.21 -11.52
CA ARG A 543 -9.95 -9.66 -11.40
C ARG A 543 -10.08 -10.18 -9.96
N GLY A 544 -10.23 -9.28 -8.97
CA GLY A 544 -10.45 -9.63 -7.56
C GLY A 544 -9.19 -9.62 -6.70
N LEU A 545 -8.90 -10.71 -5.98
CA LEU A 545 -7.81 -10.80 -5.01
C LEU A 545 -6.81 -11.88 -5.45
N ASP A 546 -5.55 -11.50 -5.61
CA ASP A 546 -4.44 -12.41 -5.87
C ASP A 546 -3.60 -12.61 -4.62
N VAL A 547 -3.13 -13.83 -4.40
CA VAL A 547 -2.19 -14.15 -3.33
C VAL A 547 -0.96 -14.81 -3.93
N HIS A 548 0.22 -14.31 -3.54
CA HIS A 548 1.51 -14.77 -4.06
C HIS A 548 2.45 -15.18 -2.93
N GLU A 549 3.45 -16.00 -3.27
CA GLU A 549 4.61 -16.27 -2.42
C GLU A 549 5.90 -15.89 -3.13
N LEU A 550 6.90 -15.49 -2.35
CA LEU A 550 8.27 -15.35 -2.85
C LEU A 550 8.90 -16.72 -3.01
N THR A 551 9.73 -16.90 -4.03
CA THR A 551 10.55 -18.07 -4.23
C THR A 551 12.03 -17.76 -4.01
N PRO A 552 12.83 -18.70 -3.48
CA PRO A 552 14.26 -18.48 -3.29
C PRO A 552 14.95 -18.24 -4.62
N SER A 553 15.95 -17.36 -4.58
CA SER A 553 16.72 -16.98 -5.77
C SER A 553 18.13 -16.53 -5.39
N GLN A 554 18.90 -16.09 -6.38
CA GLN A 554 20.20 -15.48 -6.13
C GLN A 554 20.10 -14.12 -5.41
N TYR A 555 18.91 -13.48 -5.44
CA TYR A 555 18.63 -12.22 -4.73
C TYR A 555 18.15 -12.43 -3.30
N LEU A 556 17.35 -13.48 -3.08
CA LEU A 556 16.74 -13.80 -1.79
C LEU A 556 16.97 -15.28 -1.47
N SER A 557 17.62 -15.56 -0.34
CA SER A 557 17.79 -16.94 0.12
C SER A 557 16.49 -17.46 0.76
N GLN A 558 16.36 -18.77 0.87
CA GLN A 558 15.25 -19.38 1.61
C GLN A 558 15.24 -18.91 3.08
N ASN A 559 16.42 -18.74 3.72
CA ASN A 559 16.51 -18.27 5.09
C ASN A 559 16.01 -16.82 5.24
N GLU A 560 16.27 -15.95 4.27
CA GLU A 560 15.73 -14.57 4.26
C GLU A 560 14.20 -14.58 4.16
N ILE A 561 13.64 -15.41 3.28
CA ILE A 561 12.19 -15.60 3.12
C ILE A 561 11.57 -16.18 4.40
N ASP A 562 12.20 -17.20 4.98
CA ASP A 562 11.70 -17.83 6.20
C ASP A 562 11.78 -16.89 7.40
N ALA A 563 12.82 -16.05 7.49
CA ALA A 563 12.92 -15.01 8.50
C ALA A 563 11.81 -13.97 8.34
N ALA A 564 11.52 -13.52 7.11
CA ALA A 564 10.40 -12.64 6.84
C ALA A 564 9.06 -13.28 7.26
N LYS A 565 8.88 -14.57 7.02
CA LYS A 565 7.67 -15.32 7.42
C LYS A 565 7.50 -15.45 8.95
N THR A 566 8.54 -15.18 9.75
CA THR A 566 8.40 -15.16 11.22
C THR A 566 7.73 -13.89 11.74
N VAL A 567 7.79 -12.81 10.97
CA VAL A 567 7.13 -11.55 11.32
C VAL A 567 5.62 -11.70 11.16
N ARG A 568 4.89 -11.28 12.19
CA ARG A 568 3.43 -11.32 12.23
C ARG A 568 2.88 -9.97 12.66
N TYR A 569 1.94 -9.48 11.87
CA TYR A 569 1.14 -8.31 12.18
C TYR A 569 -0.28 -8.76 12.56
N GLU A 570 -0.81 -8.25 13.66
CA GLU A 570 -2.22 -8.45 13.99
C GLU A 570 -3.11 -7.61 13.07
N GLN A 571 -2.62 -6.43 12.69
CA GLN A 571 -3.27 -5.53 11.75
C GLN A 571 -2.21 -4.88 10.86
N PHE A 572 -2.61 -4.58 9.63
CA PHE A 572 -1.79 -3.82 8.68
C PHE A 572 -2.69 -2.88 7.88
N ASN A 573 -2.27 -1.64 7.75
CA ASN A 573 -2.93 -0.59 6.99
C ASN A 573 -1.96 0.01 5.98
N SER A 574 -2.44 0.29 4.79
CA SER A 574 -1.62 0.82 3.69
C SER A 574 -0.93 2.15 4.03
N GLN A 575 -1.65 3.01 4.78
CA GLN A 575 -1.19 4.36 5.13
C GLN A 575 -0.70 4.47 6.59
N GLU A 576 -0.41 3.34 7.25
CA GLU A 576 0.21 3.28 8.57
C GLU A 576 1.35 2.26 8.55
N GLN A 577 2.58 2.73 8.46
CA GLN A 577 3.73 1.84 8.36
C GLN A 577 4.08 1.24 9.73
N PRO A 578 4.12 -0.11 9.88
CA PRO A 578 4.57 -0.74 11.11
C PRO A 578 6.11 -0.72 11.19
N HIS A 579 6.64 -0.61 12.41
CA HIS A 579 8.05 -0.92 12.66
C HIS A 579 8.21 -2.43 12.78
N THR A 580 9.00 -3.01 11.90
CA THR A 580 9.26 -4.44 11.86
C THR A 580 10.34 -4.82 12.88
N VAL A 581 10.00 -5.77 13.75
CA VAL A 581 10.95 -6.42 14.66
C VAL A 581 10.90 -7.92 14.40
N TRP A 582 12.04 -8.51 14.09
CA TRP A 582 12.12 -9.95 13.82
C TRP A 582 12.22 -10.74 15.13
N PRO A 583 11.32 -11.72 15.34
CA PRO A 583 11.44 -12.60 16.51
C PRO A 583 12.71 -13.47 16.40
N PRO A 584 13.36 -13.76 17.54
CA PRO A 584 14.55 -14.62 17.57
C PRO A 584 14.26 -16.00 16.95
N SER A 585 15.00 -16.34 15.91
CA SER A 585 14.78 -17.59 15.16
C SER A 585 16.06 -18.04 14.45
N LEU A 586 16.16 -19.34 14.13
CA LEU A 586 17.26 -19.83 13.31
C LEU A 586 17.27 -19.24 11.91
N PRO A 587 16.13 -19.12 11.21
CA PRO A 587 16.09 -18.43 9.93
C PRO A 587 16.66 -17.02 9.98
N LEU A 588 16.40 -16.25 11.05
CA LEU A 588 16.94 -14.89 11.21
C LEU A 588 18.47 -14.88 11.25
N ALA A 589 19.07 -15.74 12.08
CA ALA A 589 20.53 -15.85 12.15
C ALA A 589 21.15 -16.31 10.83
N ARG A 590 20.52 -17.28 10.18
CA ARG A 590 20.95 -17.83 8.87
C ARG A 590 20.80 -16.81 7.75
N ALA A 591 19.75 -16.01 7.76
CA ALA A 591 19.54 -14.92 6.78
C ALA A 591 20.70 -13.93 6.79
N TYR A 592 21.13 -13.50 7.98
CA TYR A 592 22.30 -12.62 8.08
C TYR A 592 23.60 -13.29 7.64
N LEU A 593 23.78 -14.61 7.87
CA LEU A 593 24.93 -15.36 7.36
C LEU A 593 24.94 -15.45 5.83
N ASP A 594 23.76 -15.63 5.21
CA ASP A 594 23.64 -15.65 3.75
C ASP A 594 23.96 -14.27 3.16
N GLN A 595 23.61 -13.20 3.84
CA GLN A 595 23.96 -11.85 3.45
C GLN A 595 25.47 -11.57 3.60
N LEU A 596 26.09 -12.02 4.69
CA LEU A 596 27.54 -11.92 4.90
C LEU A 596 28.34 -12.71 3.83
N GLU A 597 27.82 -13.82 3.38
CA GLU A 597 28.41 -14.58 2.26
C GLU A 597 28.29 -13.79 0.95
N ARG A 598 27.09 -13.24 0.66
CA ARG A 598 26.81 -12.48 -0.57
C ARG A 598 27.60 -11.20 -0.68
N ASN A 599 27.90 -10.50 0.42
CA ASN A 599 28.69 -9.27 0.40
C ASN A 599 30.16 -9.46 0.78
N SER A 600 30.58 -10.70 1.05
CA SER A 600 31.93 -11.03 1.55
C SER A 600 32.27 -10.33 2.88
N GLY A 601 31.26 -10.15 3.74
CA GLY A 601 31.35 -9.42 4.99
C GLY A 601 32.11 -10.14 6.09
N LEU A 602 32.21 -11.48 5.98
CA LEU A 602 33.00 -12.38 6.83
C LEU A 602 33.62 -13.49 5.95
N SER A 603 34.70 -14.12 6.39
CA SER A 603 35.35 -15.15 5.58
C SER A 603 34.42 -16.38 5.38
N ALA A 604 34.47 -16.99 4.19
CA ALA A 604 33.61 -18.12 3.85
C ALA A 604 33.83 -19.32 4.81
N SER A 605 35.08 -19.56 5.23
CA SER A 605 35.39 -20.63 6.19
C SER A 605 34.74 -20.37 7.57
N ARG A 606 34.73 -19.11 8.02
CA ARG A 606 34.08 -18.76 9.30
C ARG A 606 32.56 -18.85 9.21
N ILE A 607 31.96 -18.39 8.08
CA ILE A 607 30.52 -18.54 7.85
C ILE A 607 30.14 -20.04 7.88
N ALA A 608 30.91 -20.89 7.20
CA ALA A 608 30.67 -22.35 7.19
C ALA A 608 30.76 -22.96 8.60
N ALA A 609 31.74 -22.53 9.41
CA ALA A 609 31.87 -22.98 10.80
C ALA A 609 30.63 -22.59 11.63
N ILE A 610 30.18 -21.31 11.56
CA ILE A 610 29.01 -20.86 12.29
C ILE A 610 27.75 -21.63 11.85
N ARG A 611 27.58 -21.89 10.55
CA ARG A 611 26.45 -22.70 10.05
C ARG A 611 26.47 -24.13 10.62
N ASN A 612 27.64 -24.76 10.70
CA ASN A 612 27.80 -26.10 11.29
C ASN A 612 27.49 -26.13 12.79
N ASP A 613 27.95 -25.10 13.52
CA ASP A 613 27.68 -24.96 14.94
C ASP A 613 26.16 -24.77 15.20
N LEU A 614 25.48 -23.93 14.41
CA LEU A 614 24.03 -23.74 14.48
C LEU A 614 23.27 -25.04 14.18
N MET A 615 23.67 -25.79 13.15
CA MET A 615 23.08 -27.11 12.85
C MET A 615 23.29 -28.11 13.99
N SER A 616 24.43 -28.07 14.64
CA SER A 616 24.74 -28.97 15.75
C SER A 616 23.90 -28.62 16.98
N ALA A 617 23.75 -27.31 17.29
CA ALA A 617 22.88 -26.84 18.37
C ALA A 617 21.40 -27.21 18.12
N GLU A 618 20.93 -27.12 16.87
CA GLU A 618 19.56 -27.49 16.49
C GLU A 618 19.30 -29.00 16.68
N ARG A 619 20.24 -29.84 16.25
CA ARG A 619 20.15 -31.31 16.39
C ARG A 619 20.26 -31.81 17.83
N GLY A 620 20.92 -31.06 18.70
CA GLY A 620 21.10 -31.40 20.11
C GLY A 620 19.83 -31.37 20.97
N GLY A 621 18.70 -31.00 20.41
CA GLY A 621 17.41 -30.88 21.13
C GLY A 621 17.44 -29.82 22.23
N CYS A 622 16.36 -29.73 23.02
CA CYS A 622 16.19 -28.65 23.99
C CYS A 622 17.19 -28.67 25.16
N GLY A 623 17.70 -29.83 25.53
CA GLY A 623 18.54 -30.01 26.75
C GLY A 623 19.88 -29.26 26.74
N GLY A 624 20.49 -29.06 25.58
CA GLY A 624 21.78 -28.36 25.44
C GLY A 624 21.76 -27.17 24.48
N ARG A 625 20.68 -26.97 23.75
CA ARG A 625 20.55 -26.01 22.67
C ARG A 625 20.88 -24.58 23.10
N ASN A 626 20.26 -24.12 24.19
CA ASN A 626 20.41 -22.73 24.62
C ASN A 626 21.83 -22.41 25.10
N ALA A 627 22.48 -23.35 25.78
CA ALA A 627 23.89 -23.20 26.18
C ALA A 627 24.82 -23.19 24.96
N ALA A 628 24.58 -24.08 23.98
CA ALA A 628 25.33 -24.09 22.71
C ALA A 628 25.15 -22.77 21.93
N LEU A 629 23.92 -22.28 21.79
CA LEU A 629 23.63 -20.99 21.16
C LEU A 629 24.29 -19.82 21.86
N ALA A 630 24.31 -19.78 23.18
CA ALA A 630 24.99 -18.73 23.96
C ALA A 630 26.51 -18.74 23.68
N THR A 631 27.13 -19.93 23.61
CA THR A 631 28.55 -20.09 23.27
C THR A 631 28.83 -19.61 21.84
N ILE A 632 27.99 -20.00 20.87
CA ILE A 632 28.11 -19.57 19.47
C ILE A 632 27.97 -18.04 19.36
N GLY A 633 26.97 -17.44 20.02
CA GLY A 633 26.76 -16.00 20.02
C GLY A 633 27.98 -15.23 20.55
N THR A 634 28.59 -15.71 21.64
CA THR A 634 29.82 -15.14 22.20
C THR A 634 31.00 -15.26 21.20
N SER A 635 31.16 -16.42 20.58
CA SER A 635 32.20 -16.64 19.56
C SER A 635 32.04 -15.68 18.37
N VAL A 636 30.80 -15.54 17.84
CA VAL A 636 30.51 -14.61 16.72
C VAL A 636 30.71 -13.15 17.11
N THR A 637 30.45 -12.78 18.37
CA THR A 637 30.76 -11.41 18.85
C THR A 637 32.25 -11.11 18.72
N GLY A 638 33.13 -12.09 18.93
CA GLY A 638 34.58 -11.96 18.74
C GLY A 638 34.98 -11.70 17.28
N ASP A 639 34.17 -12.10 16.31
CA ASP A 639 34.47 -11.93 14.89
C ASP A 639 34.25 -10.46 14.41
N VAL A 640 33.49 -9.65 15.16
CA VAL A 640 33.09 -8.27 14.77
C VAL A 640 34.32 -7.42 14.44
N ALA A 641 35.37 -7.51 15.25
CA ALA A 641 36.57 -6.67 15.06
C ALA A 641 37.27 -6.87 13.72
N GLY A 642 37.32 -8.13 13.25
CA GLY A 642 37.98 -8.55 12.00
C GLY A 642 37.09 -8.56 10.75
N ALA A 643 35.78 -8.34 10.92
CA ALA A 643 34.82 -8.39 9.82
C ALA A 643 34.85 -7.14 8.97
N SER A 644 34.66 -7.30 7.64
CA SER A 644 34.41 -6.17 6.74
C SER A 644 32.98 -5.63 6.84
N ASP A 645 31.99 -6.47 7.24
CA ASP A 645 30.63 -6.06 7.59
C ASP A 645 30.39 -6.26 9.10
N LYS A 646 30.90 -5.31 9.88
CA LYS A 646 30.77 -5.37 11.33
C LYS A 646 29.31 -5.32 11.80
N GLY A 647 28.46 -4.53 11.14
CA GLY A 647 27.04 -4.39 11.49
C GLY A 647 26.30 -5.71 11.34
N ARG A 648 26.46 -6.42 10.22
CA ARG A 648 25.79 -7.72 10.04
C ARG A 648 26.33 -8.81 10.95
N VAL A 649 27.64 -8.83 11.24
CA VAL A 649 28.19 -9.79 12.22
C VAL A 649 27.59 -9.52 13.61
N GLN A 650 27.41 -8.26 14.01
CA GLN A 650 26.69 -7.91 15.25
C GLN A 650 25.24 -8.41 15.24
N LEU A 651 24.53 -8.28 14.08
CA LEU A 651 23.18 -8.80 13.94
C LEU A 651 23.12 -10.33 14.04
N VAL A 652 24.09 -11.06 13.46
CA VAL A 652 24.19 -12.53 13.65
C VAL A 652 24.39 -12.85 15.12
N ALA A 653 25.36 -12.22 15.79
CA ALA A 653 25.65 -12.45 17.20
C ALA A 653 24.42 -12.17 18.07
N LYS A 654 23.73 -11.03 17.83
CA LYS A 654 22.52 -10.63 18.54
C LYS A 654 21.39 -11.64 18.30
N ALA A 655 21.13 -12.03 17.06
CA ALA A 655 20.06 -12.99 16.72
C ALA A 655 20.27 -14.34 17.42
N ILE A 656 21.51 -14.84 17.48
CA ILE A 656 21.86 -16.08 18.15
C ILE A 656 21.75 -15.92 19.69
N ALA A 657 22.25 -14.82 20.25
CA ALA A 657 22.18 -14.55 21.68
C ALA A 657 20.73 -14.37 22.16
N ASP A 658 19.87 -13.72 21.37
CA ASP A 658 18.46 -13.58 21.72
C ASP A 658 17.72 -14.92 21.60
N LEU A 659 18.06 -15.74 20.57
CA LEU A 659 17.49 -17.06 20.42
C LEU A 659 17.90 -18.02 21.57
N SER A 660 19.08 -17.84 22.15
CA SER A 660 19.52 -18.65 23.31
C SER A 660 18.67 -18.42 24.58
N LYS A 661 17.93 -17.31 24.63
CA LYS A 661 17.04 -16.95 25.75
C LYS A 661 15.60 -17.45 25.56
N VAL A 662 15.26 -17.88 24.36
CA VAL A 662 13.91 -18.39 24.04
C VAL A 662 13.73 -19.78 24.60
N THR A 663 12.62 -19.99 25.32
CA THR A 663 12.26 -21.32 25.83
C THR A 663 12.14 -22.30 24.65
N CYS A 664 12.97 -23.35 24.68
CA CYS A 664 12.87 -24.41 23.70
C CYS A 664 11.67 -25.29 24.02
N VAL A 665 10.70 -25.36 23.11
CA VAL A 665 9.59 -26.30 23.20
C VAL A 665 9.91 -27.47 22.28
N SER A 666 10.06 -28.68 22.81
CA SER A 666 10.22 -29.88 21.99
C SER A 666 8.94 -30.05 21.15
N PRO A 667 9.06 -30.35 19.86
CA PRO A 667 7.88 -30.69 19.08
C PRO A 667 7.23 -31.91 19.75
N VAL A 668 5.98 -31.76 20.17
CA VAL A 668 5.15 -32.90 20.55
C VAL A 668 4.97 -33.69 19.26
N ILE A 669 5.66 -34.82 19.15
CA ILE A 669 5.41 -35.78 18.07
C ILE A 669 3.98 -36.28 18.27
N PRO A 670 3.06 -36.04 17.32
CA PRO A 670 1.68 -36.50 17.46
C PRO A 670 1.58 -38.02 17.43
#